data_97abdeca5b6f1fbdf8a4f663044352f8
#
_entry.id   97abdeca5b6f1fbdf8a4f663044352f8
#
_cell.length_a   1.000
_cell.length_b   1.000
_cell.length_c   1.000
_cell.angle_alpha   90.00
_cell.angle_beta   90.00
_cell.angle_gamma   90.00
#
_symmetry.space_group_name_H-M   'P 1'
#
loop_
_entity.id
_entity.type
_entity.pdbx_description
1 polymer ?
#
loop_
_entity_poly.entity_id
_entity_poly.type
_entity_poly.pdbx_seq_one_letter_code
_entity_poly.pdbx_strand_id
1 'polypeptide(L)'
;SSPESARWLYVASALAFTAASVALWAHLFGHRFDVAYVYGYTSRDLPPGYLFSAFWAGPEGSFLFWALAGAWTGVFLSRAAKDLEPAAMSFWCLCQGLLTAMLLINSPFALLDGTPPDGAGLNPILQDPWMAIHPPVMFLGFAVFSVPAALAAAGLVTNRLDRWAELSLPWASLGWLSLGAGLVLGGIWAYETLGWGGYWGWDPVENSSLVPWLTGTVLLHGLILQRVRGTAQRPNIVYALLTYLLILYSTFLTRSGVLGDFSVHSFSDLGVSGLLAGAIGTVAAVFAGILAWRFPRIPAPAIIEDGQGKELNHYLTSWVLSAIAFFVLLGTSTPLITGLLAPDRPSGVQPRFYNVTGAPLALGMLVLIGLCPLMSWSPRAAKAAAASFRRNVPGLAAAGSALLVLILLFALGAERGALVSLGLLGTGAAGANLWRFVRSSLLSGVPAAGAYLAHAGVGLMFVGIAGSNLGHPEEPVRLQSGQSRSVMEWTLKLNSVEGSPEGIVTARLEISRGKQPARHVVLTGKPVPGGQGYAFKPYIHRSALTDVYFAPHEMVPAEREARRPAPAVEPLKGAMRLAPAIVVGDRGARPEPAAAPDGSVTVRLEAMSVESGSVQLTVIPKDGPPVRLTLSKGEVGRAGGLDVQFERYGPMEQGSRGELRASALINVAPARGEPPAAAAGREPREEQPHGEEEPSGGSVSISVSTKPLIGVLWLGCAVAGVGSLLAVVRRFREGAEV
;
A
#
# COMPACT_ATOMS: atom_id res chain seq x y z
N SER A 1 26.41 -37.63 0.67
CA SER A 1 25.88 -37.53 -0.72
C SER A 1 26.87 -36.76 -1.59
N SER A 2 27.09 -37.21 -2.83
CA SER A 2 27.92 -36.46 -3.76
C SER A 2 27.27 -35.10 -4.05
N PRO A 3 28.02 -34.06 -4.44
CA PRO A 3 27.43 -32.78 -4.82
C PRO A 3 26.36 -32.90 -5.93
N GLU A 4 26.53 -33.84 -6.82
CA GLU A 4 25.55 -34.13 -7.89
C GLU A 4 24.23 -34.69 -7.33
N SER A 5 24.31 -35.63 -6.38
CA SER A 5 23.10 -36.17 -5.72
C SER A 5 22.31 -35.06 -4.99
N ALA A 6 23.01 -34.13 -4.33
CA ALA A 6 22.36 -33.01 -3.65
C ALA A 6 21.67 -32.07 -4.64
N ARG A 7 22.29 -31.80 -5.80
CA ARG A 7 21.66 -31.02 -6.87
C ARG A 7 20.39 -31.68 -7.42
N TRP A 8 20.43 -32.99 -7.68
CA TRP A 8 19.27 -33.73 -8.16
C TRP A 8 18.12 -33.75 -7.15
N LEU A 9 18.43 -33.93 -5.85
CA LEU A 9 17.42 -33.83 -4.78
C LEU A 9 16.79 -32.44 -4.75
N TYR A 10 17.59 -31.39 -4.95
CA TYR A 10 17.08 -30.03 -4.97
C TYR A 10 16.20 -29.76 -6.22
N VAL A 11 16.58 -30.26 -7.40
CA VAL A 11 15.75 -30.22 -8.62
C VAL A 11 14.43 -30.96 -8.39
N ALA A 12 14.47 -32.14 -7.74
CA ALA A 12 13.26 -32.88 -7.40
C ALA A 12 12.33 -32.07 -6.49
N SER A 13 12.88 -31.32 -5.51
CA SER A 13 12.08 -30.43 -4.68
C SER A 13 11.45 -29.28 -5.49
N ALA A 14 12.17 -28.69 -6.44
CA ALA A 14 11.62 -27.66 -7.34
C ALA A 14 10.48 -28.21 -8.22
N LEU A 15 10.62 -29.44 -8.71
CA LEU A 15 9.55 -30.13 -9.45
C LEU A 15 8.34 -30.43 -8.56
N ALA A 16 8.56 -30.77 -7.27
CA ALA A 16 7.47 -30.98 -6.31
C ALA A 16 6.68 -29.67 -6.05
N PHE A 17 7.36 -28.52 -5.88
CA PHE A 17 6.68 -27.21 -5.80
C PHE A 17 5.93 -26.87 -7.08
N THR A 18 6.49 -27.22 -8.23
CA THR A 18 5.80 -27.03 -9.52
C THR A 18 4.55 -27.91 -9.59
N ALA A 19 4.62 -29.17 -9.19
CA ALA A 19 3.48 -30.07 -9.17
C ALA A 19 2.38 -29.58 -8.19
N ALA A 20 2.76 -29.13 -7.00
CA ALA A 20 1.81 -28.54 -6.05
C ALA A 20 1.15 -27.27 -6.62
N SER A 21 1.90 -26.42 -7.30
CA SER A 21 1.36 -25.22 -7.96
C SER A 21 0.38 -25.56 -9.08
N VAL A 22 0.71 -26.53 -9.92
CA VAL A 22 -0.19 -27.03 -10.97
C VAL A 22 -1.46 -27.63 -10.37
N ALA A 23 -1.33 -28.39 -9.27
CA ALA A 23 -2.47 -28.96 -8.57
C ALA A 23 -3.40 -27.85 -8.03
N LEU A 24 -2.85 -26.78 -7.44
CA LEU A 24 -3.68 -25.66 -6.98
C LEU A 24 -4.39 -24.98 -8.15
N TRP A 25 -3.74 -24.72 -9.28
CA TRP A 25 -4.42 -24.21 -10.47
C TRP A 25 -5.52 -25.18 -10.97
N ALA A 26 -5.25 -26.49 -10.98
CA ALA A 26 -6.27 -27.45 -11.36
C ALA A 26 -7.51 -27.40 -10.44
N HIS A 27 -7.34 -27.18 -9.13
CA HIS A 27 -8.45 -27.00 -8.21
C HIS A 27 -9.19 -25.66 -8.44
N LEU A 28 -8.47 -24.56 -8.71
CA LEU A 28 -9.05 -23.26 -9.01
C LEU A 28 -9.90 -23.30 -10.29
N PHE A 29 -9.36 -23.83 -11.39
CA PHE A 29 -10.08 -23.97 -12.65
C PHE A 29 -11.19 -25.04 -12.60
N GLY A 30 -11.03 -26.04 -11.74
CA GLY A 30 -12.04 -27.09 -11.49
C GLY A 30 -13.14 -26.67 -10.52
N HIS A 31 -13.13 -25.45 -9.99
CA HIS A 31 -14.09 -24.94 -9.01
C HIS A 31 -14.30 -25.92 -7.84
N ARG A 32 -13.21 -26.46 -7.29
CA ARG A 32 -13.26 -27.40 -6.17
C ARG A 32 -13.50 -26.63 -4.87
N PHE A 33 -14.77 -26.20 -4.66
CA PHE A 33 -15.17 -25.41 -3.50
C PHE A 33 -15.13 -26.18 -2.17
N ASP A 34 -14.86 -27.47 -2.19
CA ASP A 34 -14.49 -28.25 -1.02
C ASP A 34 -13.08 -27.90 -0.48
N VAL A 35 -12.21 -27.26 -1.32
CA VAL A 35 -10.94 -26.72 -0.90
C VAL A 35 -11.15 -25.29 -0.38
N ALA A 36 -10.77 -25.02 0.88
CA ALA A 36 -11.00 -23.74 1.55
C ALA A 36 -10.43 -22.54 0.79
N TYR A 37 -9.24 -22.68 0.22
CA TYR A 37 -8.62 -21.65 -0.60
C TYR A 37 -9.40 -21.32 -1.87
N VAL A 38 -9.87 -22.37 -2.57
CA VAL A 38 -10.67 -22.19 -3.80
C VAL A 38 -12.01 -21.51 -3.47
N TYR A 39 -12.68 -21.95 -2.41
CA TYR A 39 -13.90 -21.33 -1.93
C TYR A 39 -13.68 -19.84 -1.59
N GLY A 40 -12.64 -19.50 -0.86
CA GLY A 40 -12.39 -18.14 -0.37
C GLY A 40 -12.04 -17.12 -1.45
N TYR A 41 -11.45 -17.56 -2.58
CA TYR A 41 -10.88 -16.65 -3.58
C TYR A 41 -11.43 -16.80 -4.99
N THR A 42 -12.45 -17.64 -5.21
CA THR A 42 -13.06 -17.82 -6.54
C THR A 42 -14.58 -17.93 -6.47
N SER A 43 -15.24 -17.83 -7.64
CA SER A 43 -16.66 -18.08 -7.85
C SER A 43 -16.83 -18.64 -9.27
N ARG A 44 -18.03 -19.16 -9.59
CA ARG A 44 -18.30 -19.74 -10.91
C ARG A 44 -18.31 -18.72 -12.04
N ASP A 45 -18.67 -17.49 -11.73
CA ASP A 45 -18.75 -16.36 -12.67
C ASP A 45 -17.40 -15.64 -12.86
N LEU A 46 -16.36 -16.01 -12.07
CA LEU A 46 -15.06 -15.35 -12.14
C LEU A 46 -14.36 -15.62 -13.49
N PRO A 47 -13.97 -14.56 -14.24
CA PRO A 47 -13.29 -14.73 -15.52
C PRO A 47 -12.00 -15.54 -15.42
N PRO A 48 -11.64 -16.35 -16.45
CA PRO A 48 -10.48 -17.25 -16.42
C PRO A 48 -9.14 -16.58 -16.08
N GLY A 49 -8.93 -15.33 -16.53
CA GLY A 49 -7.73 -14.56 -16.18
C GLY A 49 -7.60 -14.31 -14.67
N TYR A 50 -8.71 -14.06 -14.00
CA TYR A 50 -8.74 -13.89 -12.56
C TYR A 50 -8.74 -15.20 -11.79
N LEU A 51 -9.28 -16.29 -12.34
CA LEU A 51 -9.06 -17.65 -11.81
C LEU A 51 -7.58 -17.99 -11.78
N PHE A 52 -6.83 -17.63 -12.84
CA PHE A 52 -5.37 -17.82 -12.87
C PHE A 52 -4.68 -17.01 -11.77
N SER A 53 -5.04 -15.73 -11.60
CA SER A 53 -4.44 -14.85 -10.60
C SER A 53 -4.93 -15.10 -9.17
N ALA A 54 -6.05 -15.78 -8.97
CA ALA A 54 -6.53 -16.22 -7.68
C ALA A 54 -5.52 -17.12 -6.95
N PHE A 55 -4.60 -17.76 -7.69
CA PHE A 55 -3.50 -18.54 -7.11
C PHE A 55 -2.70 -17.78 -6.05
N TRP A 56 -2.45 -16.49 -6.22
CA TRP A 56 -1.70 -15.66 -5.28
C TRP A 56 -2.55 -14.60 -4.59
N ALA A 57 -3.86 -14.69 -4.68
CA ALA A 57 -4.77 -13.71 -4.05
C ALA A 57 -4.78 -13.81 -2.52
N GLY A 58 -4.57 -15.01 -1.99
CA GLY A 58 -4.48 -15.26 -0.55
C GLY A 58 -3.06 -15.51 -0.04
N PRO A 59 -2.86 -15.50 1.27
CA PRO A 59 -1.55 -15.75 1.90
C PRO A 59 -0.96 -17.11 1.54
N GLU A 60 -1.74 -18.19 1.63
CA GLU A 60 -1.28 -19.56 1.42
C GLU A 60 -0.77 -19.77 -0.03
N GLY A 61 -1.54 -19.31 -1.00
CA GLY A 61 -1.16 -19.37 -2.41
C GLY A 61 0.04 -18.48 -2.72
N SER A 62 0.14 -17.29 -2.11
CA SER A 62 1.32 -16.42 -2.26
C SER A 62 2.58 -17.01 -1.64
N PHE A 63 2.50 -17.70 -0.49
CA PHE A 63 3.65 -18.44 0.05
C PHE A 63 4.07 -19.60 -0.87
N LEU A 64 3.10 -20.32 -1.46
CA LEU A 64 3.40 -21.38 -2.44
C LEU A 64 4.08 -20.79 -3.69
N PHE A 65 3.64 -19.64 -4.17
CA PHE A 65 4.26 -18.95 -5.30
C PHE A 65 5.69 -18.50 -4.98
N TRP A 66 5.92 -17.94 -3.79
CA TRP A 66 7.26 -17.55 -3.34
C TRP A 66 8.19 -18.77 -3.20
N ALA A 67 7.68 -19.87 -2.62
CA ALA A 67 8.43 -21.12 -2.51
C ALA A 67 8.78 -21.69 -3.90
N LEU A 68 7.86 -21.65 -4.86
CA LEU A 68 8.10 -22.03 -6.27
C LEU A 68 9.18 -21.16 -6.92
N ALA A 69 9.06 -19.84 -6.81
CA ALA A 69 10.06 -18.89 -7.34
C ALA A 69 11.43 -19.10 -6.68
N GLY A 70 11.45 -19.31 -5.35
CA GLY A 70 12.65 -19.65 -4.59
C GLY A 70 13.26 -20.98 -5.03
N ALA A 71 12.46 -22.03 -5.18
CA ALA A 71 12.94 -23.34 -5.61
C ALA A 71 13.66 -23.28 -6.95
N TRP A 72 13.08 -22.64 -7.96
CA TRP A 72 13.73 -22.47 -9.27
C TRP A 72 14.93 -21.52 -9.22
N THR A 73 14.88 -20.44 -8.45
CA THR A 73 16.04 -19.57 -8.22
C THR A 73 17.19 -20.36 -7.61
N GLY A 74 16.92 -21.25 -6.65
CA GLY A 74 17.92 -22.13 -6.05
C GLY A 74 18.52 -23.15 -7.02
N VAL A 75 17.75 -23.66 -8.00
CA VAL A 75 18.28 -24.50 -9.09
C VAL A 75 19.32 -23.74 -9.92
N PHE A 76 19.08 -22.47 -10.23
CA PHE A 76 20.05 -21.63 -10.92
C PHE A 76 21.23 -21.28 -10.00
N LEU A 77 20.97 -20.93 -8.73
CA LEU A 77 22.01 -20.64 -7.75
C LEU A 77 22.98 -21.80 -7.57
N SER A 78 22.49 -23.04 -7.51
CA SER A 78 23.35 -24.24 -7.32
C SER A 78 24.45 -24.36 -8.40
N ARG A 79 24.17 -23.85 -9.60
CA ARG A 79 25.16 -23.80 -10.68
C ARG A 79 26.00 -22.53 -10.66
N ALA A 80 25.36 -21.39 -10.34
CA ALA A 80 26.00 -20.07 -10.36
C ALA A 80 26.94 -19.84 -9.16
N ALA A 81 26.70 -20.48 -8.02
CA ALA A 81 27.50 -20.32 -6.80
C ALA A 81 28.92 -20.93 -6.90
N LYS A 82 29.15 -21.77 -7.90
CA LYS A 82 30.47 -22.40 -8.20
C LYS A 82 31.07 -23.03 -6.92
N ASP A 83 32.22 -22.55 -6.48
CA ASP A 83 32.97 -23.02 -5.32
C ASP A 83 32.33 -22.64 -3.96
N LEU A 84 31.38 -21.73 -3.94
CA LEU A 84 30.56 -21.39 -2.76
C LEU A 84 29.30 -22.26 -2.65
N GLU A 85 28.99 -23.11 -3.64
CA GLU A 85 27.72 -23.84 -3.73
C GLU A 85 27.33 -24.57 -2.43
N PRO A 86 28.18 -25.42 -1.81
CA PRO A 86 27.74 -26.17 -0.62
C PRO A 86 27.28 -25.26 0.52
N ALA A 87 28.02 -24.19 0.78
CA ALA A 87 27.68 -23.25 1.84
C ALA A 87 26.46 -22.38 1.45
N ALA A 88 26.40 -21.86 0.22
CA ALA A 88 25.28 -21.04 -0.26
C ALA A 88 23.98 -21.84 -0.25
N MET A 89 23.99 -23.09 -0.73
CA MET A 89 22.81 -23.94 -0.75
C MET A 89 22.38 -24.37 0.67
N SER A 90 23.27 -24.45 1.65
CA SER A 90 22.91 -24.71 3.04
C SER A 90 22.02 -23.59 3.61
N PHE A 91 22.40 -22.32 3.39
CA PHE A 91 21.56 -21.16 3.79
C PHE A 91 20.28 -21.07 2.99
N TRP A 92 20.38 -21.34 1.67
CA TRP A 92 19.22 -21.37 0.78
C TRP A 92 18.19 -22.40 1.24
N CYS A 93 18.63 -23.63 1.54
CA CYS A 93 17.75 -24.69 2.04
C CYS A 93 17.14 -24.36 3.41
N LEU A 94 17.86 -23.67 4.29
CA LEU A 94 17.29 -23.17 5.53
C LEU A 94 16.10 -22.22 5.25
N CYS A 95 16.29 -21.22 4.41
CA CYS A 95 15.24 -20.26 4.06
C CYS A 95 14.06 -20.94 3.36
N GLN A 96 14.34 -21.83 2.41
CA GLN A 96 13.31 -22.58 1.69
C GLN A 96 12.57 -23.56 2.61
N GLY A 97 13.28 -24.16 3.58
CA GLY A 97 12.69 -25.02 4.61
C GLY A 97 11.72 -24.28 5.52
N LEU A 98 12.04 -23.05 5.90
CA LEU A 98 11.14 -22.19 6.69
C LEU A 98 9.86 -21.84 5.89
N LEU A 99 9.97 -21.51 4.61
CA LEU A 99 8.80 -21.30 3.73
C LEU A 99 7.97 -22.59 3.61
N THR A 100 8.63 -23.75 3.47
CA THR A 100 7.94 -25.04 3.40
C THR A 100 7.19 -25.34 4.71
N ALA A 101 7.80 -25.06 5.86
CA ALA A 101 7.15 -25.22 7.15
C ALA A 101 5.88 -24.35 7.28
N MET A 102 5.92 -23.10 6.79
CA MET A 102 4.73 -22.23 6.72
C MET A 102 3.61 -22.83 5.87
N LEU A 103 3.95 -23.40 4.71
CA LEU A 103 2.99 -24.05 3.81
C LEU A 103 2.41 -25.35 4.38
N LEU A 104 3.14 -26.07 5.24
CA LEU A 104 2.63 -27.26 5.92
C LEU A 104 1.63 -26.91 7.03
N ILE A 105 1.81 -25.76 7.68
CA ILE A 105 0.92 -25.27 8.75
C ILE A 105 -0.32 -24.61 8.13
N ASN A 106 -0.14 -23.77 7.10
CA ASN A 106 -1.20 -23.10 6.36
C ASN A 106 -1.23 -23.58 4.92
N SER A 107 -1.85 -24.74 4.75
CA SER A 107 -1.92 -25.39 3.45
C SER A 107 -3.00 -24.77 2.55
N PRO A 108 -2.67 -24.40 1.29
CA PRO A 108 -3.69 -24.00 0.33
C PRO A 108 -4.62 -25.15 -0.11
N PHE A 109 -4.39 -26.35 0.38
CA PHE A 109 -5.18 -27.56 0.11
C PHE A 109 -6.05 -28.00 1.30
N ALA A 110 -6.22 -27.14 2.32
CA ALA A 110 -7.13 -27.45 3.44
C ALA A 110 -8.56 -27.62 2.93
N LEU A 111 -9.25 -28.65 3.44
CA LEU A 111 -10.61 -28.98 3.04
C LEU A 111 -11.62 -28.36 4.00
N LEU A 112 -12.80 -28.00 3.48
CA LEU A 112 -13.98 -27.63 4.25
C LEU A 112 -14.78 -28.87 4.66
N ASP A 113 -15.59 -28.74 5.70
CA ASP A 113 -16.52 -29.80 6.16
C ASP A 113 -17.75 -29.95 5.23
N GLY A 114 -17.59 -29.75 3.94
CA GLY A 114 -18.62 -29.84 2.92
C GLY A 114 -18.24 -29.12 1.65
N THR A 115 -19.07 -29.27 0.61
CA THR A 115 -18.85 -28.60 -0.67
C THR A 115 -19.92 -27.53 -0.87
N PRO A 116 -19.60 -26.24 -0.66
CA PRO A 116 -20.51 -25.14 -0.97
C PRO A 116 -20.91 -25.15 -2.46
N PRO A 117 -22.11 -24.65 -2.80
CA PRO A 117 -22.59 -24.64 -4.20
C PRO A 117 -21.81 -23.66 -5.08
N ASP A 118 -21.22 -22.61 -4.49
CA ASP A 118 -20.36 -21.62 -5.14
C ASP A 118 -19.32 -21.11 -4.17
N GLY A 119 -18.31 -20.38 -4.67
CA GLY A 119 -17.28 -19.76 -3.86
C GLY A 119 -17.67 -18.37 -3.38
N ALA A 120 -16.93 -17.84 -2.39
CA ALA A 120 -17.13 -16.50 -1.81
C ALA A 120 -16.79 -15.36 -2.80
N GLY A 121 -16.07 -15.67 -3.88
CA GLY A 121 -15.66 -14.73 -4.89
C GLY A 121 -14.32 -14.04 -4.59
N LEU A 122 -13.69 -13.53 -5.65
CA LEU A 122 -12.49 -12.73 -5.55
C LEU A 122 -12.85 -11.27 -5.23
N ASN A 123 -12.20 -10.68 -4.24
CA ASN A 123 -12.38 -9.26 -3.91
C ASN A 123 -12.29 -8.40 -5.19
N PRO A 124 -13.29 -7.54 -5.48
CA PRO A 124 -13.32 -6.72 -6.69
C PRO A 124 -12.08 -5.83 -6.90
N ILE A 125 -11.42 -5.39 -5.83
CA ILE A 125 -10.18 -4.62 -5.90
C ILE A 125 -9.04 -5.44 -6.53
N LEU A 126 -9.05 -6.77 -6.36
CA LEU A 126 -8.07 -7.68 -6.93
C LEU A 126 -8.39 -8.08 -8.39
N GLN A 127 -9.59 -7.76 -8.88
CA GLN A 127 -10.00 -8.01 -10.26
C GLN A 127 -9.49 -6.90 -11.19
N ASP A 128 -8.17 -6.77 -11.28
CA ASP A 128 -7.49 -5.78 -12.10
C ASP A 128 -6.24 -6.39 -12.77
N PRO A 129 -5.95 -6.10 -14.05
CA PRO A 129 -4.80 -6.68 -14.76
C PRO A 129 -3.45 -6.37 -14.09
N TRP A 130 -3.27 -5.17 -13.55
CA TRP A 130 -2.04 -4.79 -12.88
C TRP A 130 -1.85 -5.56 -11.57
N MET A 131 -2.94 -5.78 -10.83
CA MET A 131 -2.92 -6.64 -9.64
C MET A 131 -2.67 -8.11 -9.97
N ALA A 132 -3.08 -8.59 -11.16
CA ALA A 132 -2.76 -9.94 -11.58
C ALA A 132 -1.25 -10.13 -11.82
N ILE A 133 -0.52 -9.09 -12.26
CA ILE A 133 0.91 -9.18 -12.61
C ILE A 133 1.82 -8.75 -11.46
N HIS A 134 1.40 -7.78 -10.64
CA HIS A 134 2.20 -7.19 -9.57
C HIS A 134 2.77 -8.20 -8.57
N PRO A 135 1.99 -9.10 -7.91
CA PRO A 135 2.53 -10.00 -6.89
C PRO A 135 3.55 -11.01 -7.43
N PRO A 136 3.38 -11.66 -8.60
CA PRO A 136 4.39 -12.52 -9.18
C PRO A 136 5.75 -11.83 -9.35
N VAL A 137 5.75 -10.60 -9.86
CA VAL A 137 6.99 -9.83 -10.08
C VAL A 137 7.65 -9.45 -8.75
N MET A 138 6.85 -9.11 -7.72
CA MET A 138 7.34 -8.86 -6.36
C MET A 138 8.00 -10.10 -5.75
N PHE A 139 7.33 -11.26 -5.78
CA PHE A 139 7.88 -12.49 -5.22
C PHE A 139 9.12 -12.99 -5.96
N LEU A 140 9.19 -12.77 -7.29
CA LEU A 140 10.44 -13.00 -8.03
C LEU A 140 11.56 -12.10 -7.49
N GLY A 141 11.29 -10.82 -7.23
CA GLY A 141 12.23 -9.90 -6.59
C GLY A 141 12.69 -10.39 -5.22
N PHE A 142 11.78 -10.85 -4.38
CA PHE A 142 12.07 -11.41 -3.07
C PHE A 142 12.96 -12.66 -3.15
N ALA A 143 12.62 -13.59 -4.05
CA ALA A 143 13.41 -14.80 -4.27
C ALA A 143 14.82 -14.50 -4.77
N VAL A 144 14.96 -13.58 -5.73
CA VAL A 144 16.26 -13.23 -6.32
C VAL A 144 17.15 -12.45 -5.37
N PHE A 145 16.61 -11.54 -4.54
CA PHE A 145 17.39 -10.83 -3.53
C PHE A 145 17.86 -11.71 -2.37
N SER A 146 17.31 -12.90 -2.17
CA SER A 146 17.82 -13.88 -1.21
C SER A 146 19.20 -14.43 -1.64
N VAL A 147 19.51 -14.42 -2.94
CA VAL A 147 20.77 -14.94 -3.48
C VAL A 147 22.00 -14.19 -2.94
N PRO A 148 22.09 -12.84 -3.01
CA PRO A 148 23.19 -12.11 -2.39
C PRO A 148 23.39 -12.42 -0.91
N ALA A 149 22.30 -12.61 -0.14
CA ALA A 149 22.39 -12.96 1.26
C ALA A 149 23.00 -14.37 1.50
N ALA A 150 22.54 -15.35 0.72
CA ALA A 150 23.09 -16.71 0.77
C ALA A 150 24.57 -16.75 0.37
N LEU A 151 24.95 -16.02 -0.68
CA LEU A 151 26.34 -15.91 -1.14
C LEU A 151 27.21 -15.16 -0.12
N ALA A 152 26.72 -14.09 0.52
CA ALA A 152 27.42 -13.38 1.59
C ALA A 152 27.68 -14.27 2.81
N ALA A 153 26.66 -15.01 3.25
CA ALA A 153 26.78 -15.98 4.34
C ALA A 153 27.80 -17.07 3.99
N ALA A 154 27.73 -17.61 2.77
CA ALA A 154 28.69 -18.60 2.27
C ALA A 154 30.14 -18.04 2.20
N GLY A 155 30.28 -16.82 1.69
CA GLY A 155 31.58 -16.13 1.64
C GLY A 155 32.19 -15.94 3.03
N LEU A 156 31.36 -15.56 4.02
CA LEU A 156 31.78 -15.46 5.43
C LEU A 156 32.24 -16.81 5.99
N VAL A 157 31.45 -17.87 5.85
CA VAL A 157 31.75 -19.19 6.40
C VAL A 157 33.00 -19.79 5.77
N THR A 158 33.15 -19.67 4.45
CA THR A 158 34.28 -20.23 3.68
C THR A 158 35.50 -19.30 3.66
N ASN A 159 35.38 -18.06 4.17
CA ASN A 159 36.41 -17.02 4.12
C ASN A 159 36.80 -16.60 2.70
N ARG A 160 35.86 -16.64 1.75
CA ARG A 160 36.05 -16.24 0.33
C ARG A 160 35.35 -14.91 0.05
N LEU A 161 35.89 -13.85 0.68
CA LEU A 161 35.22 -12.54 0.77
C LEU A 161 35.17 -11.74 -0.53
N ASP A 162 36.03 -12.01 -1.48
CA ASP A 162 35.99 -11.37 -2.82
C ASP A 162 35.02 -12.11 -3.74
N ARG A 163 35.03 -13.42 -3.70
CA ARG A 163 34.26 -14.29 -4.59
C ARG A 163 32.74 -14.10 -4.48
N TRP A 164 32.22 -13.97 -3.24
CA TRP A 164 30.79 -13.78 -3.03
C TRP A 164 30.28 -12.50 -3.68
N ALA A 165 31.07 -11.39 -3.66
CA ALA A 165 30.66 -10.10 -4.22
C ALA A 165 30.58 -10.14 -5.75
N GLU A 166 31.53 -10.81 -6.39
CA GLU A 166 31.52 -11.01 -7.84
C GLU A 166 30.28 -11.80 -8.28
N LEU A 167 30.00 -12.92 -7.60
CA LEU A 167 28.86 -13.77 -7.88
C LEU A 167 27.52 -13.10 -7.55
N SER A 168 27.49 -12.20 -6.56
CA SER A 168 26.25 -11.52 -6.12
C SER A 168 25.79 -10.39 -7.05
N LEU A 169 26.70 -9.72 -7.73
CA LEU A 169 26.38 -8.50 -8.50
C LEU A 169 25.33 -8.68 -9.60
N PRO A 170 25.33 -9.77 -10.42
CA PRO A 170 24.27 -10.03 -11.39
C PRO A 170 22.91 -10.24 -10.71
N TRP A 171 22.88 -11.01 -9.62
CA TRP A 171 21.67 -11.32 -8.87
C TRP A 171 21.10 -10.12 -8.14
N ALA A 172 21.95 -9.30 -7.51
CA ALA A 172 21.52 -8.04 -6.89
C ALA A 172 20.91 -7.09 -7.95
N SER A 173 21.49 -7.05 -9.17
CA SER A 173 20.95 -6.26 -10.27
C SER A 173 19.58 -6.77 -10.73
N LEU A 174 19.40 -8.07 -10.86
CA LEU A 174 18.14 -8.70 -11.25
C LEU A 174 17.08 -8.54 -10.16
N GLY A 175 17.45 -8.76 -8.89
CA GLY A 175 16.56 -8.57 -7.75
C GLY A 175 16.08 -7.13 -7.63
N TRP A 176 16.98 -6.16 -7.84
CA TRP A 176 16.65 -4.74 -7.86
C TRP A 176 15.65 -4.40 -8.97
N LEU A 177 15.87 -4.89 -10.18
CA LEU A 177 14.97 -4.70 -11.33
C LEU A 177 13.60 -5.33 -11.06
N SER A 178 13.55 -6.59 -10.60
CA SER A 178 12.28 -7.30 -10.36
C SER A 178 11.48 -6.64 -9.23
N LEU A 179 12.12 -6.35 -8.09
CA LEU A 179 11.43 -5.72 -6.96
C LEU A 179 10.98 -4.30 -7.32
N GLY A 180 11.82 -3.52 -8.01
CA GLY A 180 11.45 -2.18 -8.50
C GLY A 180 10.30 -2.20 -9.51
N ALA A 181 10.30 -3.17 -10.44
CA ALA A 181 9.19 -3.38 -11.36
C ALA A 181 7.90 -3.75 -10.61
N GLY A 182 8.00 -4.59 -9.58
CA GLY A 182 6.88 -4.90 -8.69
C GLY A 182 6.31 -3.65 -8.02
N LEU A 183 7.15 -2.79 -7.44
CA LEU A 183 6.74 -1.51 -6.84
C LEU A 183 6.01 -0.61 -7.85
N VAL A 184 6.53 -0.49 -9.07
CA VAL A 184 5.91 0.33 -10.14
C VAL A 184 4.55 -0.23 -10.55
N LEU A 185 4.43 -1.54 -10.74
CA LEU A 185 3.17 -2.20 -11.10
C LEU A 185 2.12 -2.02 -9.98
N GLY A 186 2.53 -2.12 -8.71
CA GLY A 186 1.67 -1.82 -7.56
C GLY A 186 1.20 -0.36 -7.54
N GLY A 187 2.10 0.59 -7.87
CA GLY A 187 1.75 2.01 -8.00
C GLY A 187 0.77 2.30 -9.15
N ILE A 188 0.89 1.61 -10.28
CA ILE A 188 -0.08 1.70 -11.39
C ILE A 188 -1.44 1.15 -10.96
N TRP A 189 -1.46 -0.01 -10.30
CA TRP A 189 -2.68 -0.60 -9.77
C TRP A 189 -3.35 0.32 -8.75
N ALA A 190 -2.61 0.88 -7.79
CA ALA A 190 -3.12 1.83 -6.82
C ALA A 190 -3.75 3.06 -7.52
N TYR A 191 -3.07 3.60 -8.53
CA TYR A 191 -3.54 4.74 -9.31
C TYR A 191 -4.84 4.47 -10.07
N GLU A 192 -5.01 3.26 -10.62
CA GLU A 192 -6.19 2.91 -11.44
C GLU A 192 -7.37 2.34 -10.65
N THR A 193 -7.13 1.83 -9.43
CA THR A 193 -8.13 1.02 -8.72
C THR A 193 -8.52 1.58 -7.36
N LEU A 194 -7.57 2.16 -6.61
CA LEU A 194 -7.78 2.52 -5.21
C LEU A 194 -8.27 3.96 -5.06
N GLY A 195 -9.30 4.42 -5.46
CA GLY A 195 -10.05 5.67 -5.29
C GLY A 195 -9.45 6.91 -4.59
N TRP A 196 -8.27 6.81 -3.98
CA TRP A 196 -7.60 7.94 -3.30
C TRP A 196 -6.81 8.90 -4.21
N GLY A 197 -6.90 8.74 -5.53
CA GLY A 197 -6.30 9.69 -6.49
C GLY A 197 -4.77 9.70 -6.55
N GLY A 198 -4.09 8.67 -6.08
CA GLY A 198 -2.63 8.62 -6.02
C GLY A 198 -2.04 7.25 -6.38
N TYR A 199 -0.79 7.27 -6.83
CA TYR A 199 0.02 6.07 -7.12
C TYR A 199 0.83 5.60 -5.91
N TRP A 200 0.86 6.38 -4.81
CA TRP A 200 1.61 6.10 -3.58
C TRP A 200 0.95 6.82 -2.41
N GLY A 201 0.52 6.07 -1.41
CA GLY A 201 -0.17 6.59 -0.22
C GLY A 201 0.68 6.65 1.04
N TRP A 202 1.95 6.24 0.99
CA TRP A 202 2.77 5.95 2.17
C TRP A 202 2.13 4.90 3.09
N ASP A 203 1.34 4.00 2.48
CA ASP A 203 0.76 2.87 3.18
C ASP A 203 1.88 1.98 3.77
N PRO A 204 1.72 1.45 4.99
CA PRO A 204 2.74 0.61 5.61
C PRO A 204 3.16 -0.61 4.79
N VAL A 205 2.25 -1.21 4.00
CA VAL A 205 2.56 -2.35 3.13
C VAL A 205 3.35 -1.90 1.89
N GLU A 206 2.99 -0.77 1.27
CA GLU A 206 3.79 -0.14 0.20
C GLU A 206 5.22 0.12 0.70
N ASN A 207 5.34 0.79 1.83
CA ASN A 207 6.61 1.14 2.45
C ASN A 207 7.45 -0.09 2.78
N SER A 208 6.81 -1.17 3.26
CA SER A 208 7.51 -2.40 3.67
C SER A 208 8.32 -3.02 2.53
N SER A 209 7.87 -2.89 1.30
CA SER A 209 8.57 -3.37 0.10
C SER A 209 9.58 -2.35 -0.46
N LEU A 210 9.36 -1.04 -0.23
CA LEU A 210 10.29 0.01 -0.59
C LEU A 210 11.61 -0.06 0.20
N VAL A 211 11.55 -0.39 1.50
CA VAL A 211 12.73 -0.45 2.37
C VAL A 211 13.77 -1.46 1.88
N PRO A 212 13.45 -2.75 1.59
CA PRO A 212 14.43 -3.68 1.02
C PRO A 212 14.90 -3.28 -0.38
N TRP A 213 14.09 -2.58 -1.19
CA TRP A 213 14.54 -2.05 -2.46
C TRP A 213 15.59 -0.94 -2.28
N LEU A 214 15.43 -0.05 -1.30
CA LEU A 214 16.41 0.99 -0.96
C LEU A 214 17.72 0.39 -0.43
N THR A 215 17.65 -0.56 0.52
CA THR A 215 18.86 -1.23 1.03
C THR A 215 19.54 -2.10 -0.04
N GLY A 216 18.75 -2.72 -0.92
CA GLY A 216 19.24 -3.41 -2.11
C GLY A 216 19.92 -2.46 -3.09
N THR A 217 19.46 -1.19 -3.20
CA THR A 217 20.12 -0.15 -3.99
C THR A 217 21.48 0.21 -3.39
N VAL A 218 21.58 0.33 -2.06
CA VAL A 218 22.86 0.54 -1.36
C VAL A 218 23.81 -0.63 -1.64
N LEU A 219 23.32 -1.86 -1.50
CA LEU A 219 24.10 -3.07 -1.79
C LEU A 219 24.62 -3.06 -3.23
N LEU A 220 23.76 -2.78 -4.21
CA LEU A 220 24.14 -2.77 -5.63
C LEU A 220 25.28 -1.76 -5.91
N HIS A 221 25.16 -0.53 -5.39
CA HIS A 221 26.20 0.48 -5.54
C HIS A 221 27.47 0.11 -4.77
N GLY A 222 27.33 -0.49 -3.60
CA GLY A 222 28.45 -0.99 -2.79
C GLY A 222 29.21 -2.11 -3.47
N LEU A 223 28.52 -3.08 -4.10
CA LEU A 223 29.16 -4.16 -4.87
C LEU A 223 29.92 -3.63 -6.10
N ILE A 224 29.38 -2.61 -6.77
CA ILE A 224 30.09 -1.92 -7.86
C ILE A 224 31.36 -1.23 -7.32
N LEU A 225 31.27 -0.55 -6.17
CA LEU A 225 32.40 0.10 -5.52
C LEU A 225 33.46 -0.94 -5.10
N GLN A 226 33.05 -2.05 -4.50
CA GLN A 226 33.94 -3.14 -4.12
C GLN A 226 34.66 -3.74 -5.34
N ARG A 227 33.94 -3.96 -6.45
CA ARG A 227 34.53 -4.49 -7.69
C ARG A 227 35.58 -3.54 -8.30
N VAL A 228 35.35 -2.21 -8.23
CA VAL A 228 36.21 -1.20 -8.88
C VAL A 228 37.38 -0.77 -7.99
N ARG A 229 37.18 -0.74 -6.65
CA ARG A 229 38.11 -0.17 -5.67
C ARG A 229 38.58 -1.15 -4.61
N GLY A 230 37.95 -2.30 -4.45
CA GLY A 230 38.21 -3.21 -3.34
C GLY A 230 37.72 -2.73 -1.98
N THR A 231 36.98 -1.61 -1.93
CA THR A 231 36.46 -1.00 -0.70
C THR A 231 35.02 -1.44 -0.40
N ALA A 232 34.45 -1.01 0.72
CA ALA A 232 33.05 -1.29 1.12
C ALA A 232 32.72 -2.77 1.42
N GLN A 233 33.70 -3.64 1.68
CA GLN A 233 33.44 -5.07 1.92
C GLN A 233 32.54 -5.31 3.14
N ARG A 234 32.81 -4.65 4.29
CA ARG A 234 31.99 -4.78 5.51
C ARG A 234 30.55 -4.33 5.32
N PRO A 235 30.29 -3.09 4.84
CA PRO A 235 28.92 -2.65 4.63
C PRO A 235 28.17 -3.51 3.59
N ASN A 236 28.83 -3.98 2.53
CA ASN A 236 28.18 -4.81 1.53
C ASN A 236 27.64 -6.13 2.09
N ILE A 237 28.41 -6.80 2.95
CA ILE A 237 27.97 -8.01 3.64
C ILE A 237 26.77 -7.69 4.53
N VAL A 238 26.85 -6.62 5.32
CA VAL A 238 25.74 -6.21 6.19
C VAL A 238 24.49 -5.91 5.36
N TYR A 239 24.60 -5.16 4.27
CA TYR A 239 23.44 -4.84 3.42
C TYR A 239 22.88 -6.06 2.67
N ALA A 240 23.71 -7.04 2.29
CA ALA A 240 23.22 -8.27 1.69
C ALA A 240 22.33 -9.05 2.67
N LEU A 241 22.79 -9.23 3.92
CA LEU A 241 22.04 -9.91 4.97
C LEU A 241 20.80 -9.10 5.40
N LEU A 242 20.97 -7.80 5.60
CA LEU A 242 19.89 -6.89 6.03
C LEU A 242 18.76 -6.80 5.00
N THR A 243 19.08 -6.70 3.72
CA THR A 243 18.06 -6.61 2.65
C THR A 243 17.14 -7.84 2.68
N TYR A 244 17.70 -9.03 2.87
CA TYR A 244 16.89 -10.24 2.97
C TYR A 244 16.06 -10.28 4.27
N LEU A 245 16.63 -9.88 5.41
CA LEU A 245 15.86 -9.75 6.66
C LEU A 245 14.69 -8.77 6.52
N LEU A 246 14.89 -7.66 5.79
CA LEU A 246 13.85 -6.68 5.53
C LEU A 246 12.77 -7.20 4.57
N ILE A 247 13.10 -8.10 3.64
CA ILE A 247 12.12 -8.83 2.83
C ILE A 247 11.24 -9.74 3.72
N LEU A 248 11.86 -10.48 4.65
CA LEU A 248 11.11 -11.29 5.60
C LEU A 248 10.23 -10.41 6.51
N TYR A 249 10.75 -9.28 6.96
CA TYR A 249 10.00 -8.31 7.76
C TYR A 249 8.85 -7.68 6.97
N SER A 250 9.05 -7.34 5.70
CA SER A 250 7.98 -6.88 4.79
C SER A 250 6.85 -7.92 4.71
N THR A 251 7.21 -9.19 4.57
CA THR A 251 6.24 -10.29 4.55
C THR A 251 5.51 -10.43 5.89
N PHE A 252 6.22 -10.28 7.01
CA PHE A 252 5.59 -10.26 8.33
C PHE A 252 4.57 -9.14 8.45
N LEU A 253 4.93 -7.90 8.13
CA LEU A 253 4.02 -6.75 8.18
C LEU A 253 2.76 -6.96 7.32
N THR A 254 2.91 -7.56 6.14
CA THR A 254 1.82 -7.76 5.19
C THR A 254 0.88 -8.90 5.58
N ARG A 255 1.40 -9.97 6.22
CA ARG A 255 0.69 -11.25 6.38
C ARG A 255 0.34 -11.60 7.83
N SER A 256 0.83 -10.86 8.83
CA SER A 256 0.55 -11.12 10.24
C SER A 256 -0.75 -10.50 10.76
N GLY A 257 -1.44 -9.69 9.99
CA GLY A 257 -2.60 -8.93 10.46
C GLY A 257 -2.26 -7.73 11.36
N VAL A 258 -1.00 -7.56 11.77
CA VAL A 258 -0.56 -6.47 12.68
C VAL A 258 -0.87 -5.08 12.15
N LEU A 259 -1.01 -4.93 10.83
CA LEU A 259 -1.33 -3.67 10.16
C LEU A 259 -2.79 -3.57 9.71
N GLY A 260 -3.70 -4.44 10.17
CA GLY A 260 -5.10 -4.48 9.72
C GLY A 260 -5.80 -3.13 9.81
N ASP A 261 -5.59 -2.39 10.89
CA ASP A 261 -6.20 -1.07 11.11
C ASP A 261 -5.44 0.10 10.45
N PHE A 262 -4.25 -0.15 9.87
CA PHE A 262 -3.35 0.87 9.35
C PHE A 262 -3.08 0.77 7.85
N SER A 263 -3.53 -0.30 7.20
CA SER A 263 -3.27 -0.55 5.79
C SER A 263 -4.44 -1.25 5.12
N VAL A 264 -4.86 -0.69 3.99
CA VAL A 264 -5.87 -1.33 3.12
C VAL A 264 -5.33 -2.55 2.36
N HIS A 265 -4.02 -2.77 2.40
CA HIS A 265 -3.32 -3.89 1.76
C HIS A 265 -3.00 -5.03 2.75
N SER A 266 -3.31 -4.86 4.03
CA SER A 266 -3.05 -5.89 5.03
C SER A 266 -4.07 -7.03 4.93
N PHE A 267 -3.60 -8.24 5.16
CA PHE A 267 -4.48 -9.42 5.28
C PHE A 267 -4.93 -9.57 6.73
N SER A 268 -6.08 -10.24 6.92
CA SER A 268 -6.49 -10.68 8.25
C SER A 268 -5.47 -11.66 8.84
N ASP A 269 -5.32 -11.67 10.16
CA ASP A 269 -4.42 -12.61 10.83
C ASP A 269 -4.93 -14.05 10.66
N LEU A 270 -4.10 -14.88 10.06
CA LEU A 270 -4.34 -16.33 9.89
C LEU A 270 -3.66 -17.17 10.97
N GLY A 271 -3.23 -16.56 12.07
CA GLY A 271 -2.48 -17.26 13.14
C GLY A 271 -1.02 -17.57 12.79
N VAL A 272 -0.46 -16.99 11.72
CA VAL A 272 0.92 -17.22 11.28
C VAL A 272 1.95 -16.26 11.86
N SER A 273 1.51 -15.23 12.59
CA SER A 273 2.35 -14.15 13.12
C SER A 273 3.53 -14.66 13.91
N GLY A 274 3.30 -15.60 14.82
CA GLY A 274 4.36 -16.23 15.64
C GLY A 274 5.36 -17.03 14.80
N LEU A 275 4.89 -17.73 13.77
CA LEU A 275 5.75 -18.53 12.88
C LEU A 275 6.63 -17.63 12.02
N LEU A 276 6.06 -16.55 11.45
CA LEU A 276 6.79 -15.56 10.68
C LEU A 276 7.86 -14.86 11.54
N ALA A 277 7.50 -14.43 12.76
CA ALA A 277 8.44 -13.85 13.71
C ALA A 277 9.56 -14.84 14.08
N GLY A 278 9.23 -16.10 14.32
CA GLY A 278 10.20 -17.18 14.59
C GLY A 278 11.15 -17.42 13.41
N ALA A 279 10.64 -17.41 12.18
CA ALA A 279 11.45 -17.54 10.97
C ALA A 279 12.43 -16.37 10.83
N ILE A 280 11.96 -15.12 11.00
CA ILE A 280 12.81 -13.92 10.99
C ILE A 280 13.87 -14.01 12.08
N GLY A 281 13.48 -14.36 13.31
CA GLY A 281 14.39 -14.53 14.45
C GLY A 281 15.47 -15.58 14.19
N THR A 282 15.10 -16.72 13.60
CA THR A 282 16.04 -17.79 13.22
C THR A 282 17.05 -17.32 12.19
N VAL A 283 16.60 -16.71 11.10
CA VAL A 283 17.49 -16.18 10.05
C VAL A 283 18.38 -15.08 10.60
N ALA A 284 17.81 -14.15 11.38
CA ALA A 284 18.56 -13.07 12.02
C ALA A 284 19.64 -13.59 12.97
N ALA A 285 19.32 -14.59 13.80
CA ALA A 285 20.28 -15.21 14.73
C ALA A 285 21.43 -15.91 13.98
N VAL A 286 21.11 -16.67 12.92
CA VAL A 286 22.12 -17.32 12.07
C VAL A 286 23.04 -16.28 11.43
N PHE A 287 22.48 -15.24 10.83
CA PHE A 287 23.26 -14.18 10.18
C PHE A 287 24.09 -13.39 11.18
N ALA A 288 23.51 -12.99 12.33
CA ALA A 288 24.22 -12.27 13.38
C ALA A 288 25.37 -13.12 13.95
N GLY A 289 25.15 -14.41 14.20
CA GLY A 289 26.17 -15.32 14.69
C GLY A 289 27.36 -15.46 13.73
N ILE A 290 27.08 -15.68 12.44
CA ILE A 290 28.13 -15.80 11.42
C ILE A 290 28.86 -14.47 11.23
N LEU A 291 28.13 -13.37 11.21
CA LEU A 291 28.71 -12.04 11.07
C LEU A 291 29.62 -11.72 12.27
N ALA A 292 29.15 -11.93 13.50
CA ALA A 292 29.93 -11.69 14.70
C ALA A 292 31.21 -12.55 14.72
N TRP A 293 31.10 -13.83 14.37
CA TRP A 293 32.25 -14.73 14.30
C TRP A 293 33.28 -14.31 13.28
N ARG A 294 32.87 -13.79 12.12
CA ARG A 294 33.75 -13.47 10.99
C ARG A 294 34.08 -11.98 10.82
N PHE A 295 33.36 -11.10 11.51
CA PHE A 295 33.50 -9.62 11.34
C PHE A 295 34.95 -9.13 11.47
N PRO A 296 35.78 -9.60 12.45
CA PRO A 296 37.16 -9.15 12.55
C PRO A 296 38.05 -9.54 11.35
N ARG A 297 37.66 -10.56 10.59
CA ARG A 297 38.40 -11.06 9.42
C ARG A 297 38.02 -10.37 8.13
N ILE A 298 36.94 -9.58 8.13
CA ILE A 298 36.52 -8.84 6.93
C ILE A 298 37.47 -7.65 6.75
N PRO A 299 38.14 -7.54 5.61
CA PRO A 299 39.02 -6.40 5.33
C PRO A 299 38.26 -5.08 5.45
N ALA A 300 38.92 -4.08 6.01
CA ALA A 300 38.39 -2.70 6.12
C ALA A 300 39.43 -1.72 5.57
N PRO A 301 39.69 -1.74 4.26
CA PRO A 301 40.56 -0.78 3.66
C PRO A 301 40.03 0.65 3.87
N ALA A 302 40.92 1.63 3.87
CA ALA A 302 40.53 3.03 4.01
C ALA A 302 39.48 3.40 2.96
N ILE A 303 38.39 3.97 3.44
CA ILE A 303 37.19 4.17 2.66
C ILE A 303 37.36 5.20 1.55
N ILE A 304 38.23 6.19 1.77
CA ILE A 304 38.47 7.31 0.84
C ILE A 304 39.95 7.66 0.89
N GLU A 305 40.69 7.27 -0.13
CA GLU A 305 42.12 7.69 -0.23
C GLU A 305 42.27 9.14 -0.66
N ASP A 306 41.41 9.65 -1.55
CA ASP A 306 41.55 10.98 -2.14
C ASP A 306 40.36 11.96 -1.87
N GLY A 307 39.32 11.54 -1.17
CA GLY A 307 38.17 12.39 -0.79
C GLY A 307 37.40 13.05 -1.94
N GLN A 308 37.60 12.60 -3.18
CA GLN A 308 37.06 13.24 -4.38
C GLN A 308 36.65 12.21 -5.45
N GLY A 309 35.74 12.62 -6.33
CA GLY A 309 35.33 11.82 -7.47
C GLY A 309 34.17 10.85 -7.22
N LYS A 310 34.02 9.84 -8.09
CA LYS A 310 32.88 8.88 -8.05
C LYS A 310 32.82 8.07 -6.77
N GLU A 311 33.96 7.80 -6.14
CA GLU A 311 34.05 7.06 -4.89
C GLU A 311 33.28 7.76 -3.78
N LEU A 312 33.62 9.05 -3.52
CA LEU A 312 32.90 9.88 -2.55
C LEU A 312 31.40 9.95 -2.88
N ASN A 313 31.05 10.13 -4.17
CA ASN A 313 29.65 10.18 -4.59
C ASN A 313 28.91 8.90 -4.23
N HIS A 314 29.48 7.70 -4.44
CA HIS A 314 28.87 6.42 -4.05
C HIS A 314 28.70 6.27 -2.54
N TYR A 315 29.67 6.76 -1.76
CA TYR A 315 29.54 6.79 -0.30
C TYR A 315 28.41 7.68 0.17
N LEU A 316 28.35 8.90 -0.32
CA LEU A 316 27.26 9.84 0.02
C LEU A 316 25.91 9.29 -0.42
N THR A 317 25.84 8.68 -1.61
CA THR A 317 24.63 8.00 -2.08
C THR A 317 24.20 6.87 -1.12
N SER A 318 25.16 6.07 -0.64
CA SER A 318 24.86 4.99 0.32
C SER A 318 24.31 5.55 1.64
N TRP A 319 24.87 6.64 2.16
CA TRP A 319 24.37 7.29 3.37
C TRP A 319 22.97 7.89 3.18
N VAL A 320 22.73 8.60 2.07
CA VAL A 320 21.42 9.20 1.78
C VAL A 320 20.34 8.12 1.63
N LEU A 321 20.62 7.09 0.86
CA LEU A 321 19.66 5.96 0.68
C LEU A 321 19.40 5.22 1.99
N SER A 322 20.45 5.03 2.82
CA SER A 322 20.29 4.41 4.14
C SER A 322 19.46 5.26 5.08
N ALA A 323 19.62 6.58 5.04
CA ALA A 323 18.80 7.49 5.84
C ALA A 323 17.33 7.46 5.37
N ILE A 324 17.06 7.44 4.06
CA ILE A 324 15.69 7.29 3.53
C ILE A 324 15.12 5.96 4.01
N ALA A 325 15.85 4.85 3.83
CA ALA A 325 15.40 3.52 4.26
C ALA A 325 15.11 3.47 5.77
N PHE A 326 15.96 4.11 6.60
CA PHE A 326 15.77 4.18 8.04
C PHE A 326 14.50 4.96 8.44
N PHE A 327 14.26 6.15 7.88
CA PHE A 327 13.05 6.91 8.22
C PHE A 327 11.78 6.25 7.71
N VAL A 328 11.81 5.62 6.53
CA VAL A 328 10.68 4.85 6.02
C VAL A 328 10.41 3.63 6.91
N LEU A 329 11.45 2.88 7.29
CA LEU A 329 11.32 1.74 8.19
C LEU A 329 10.78 2.14 9.56
N LEU A 330 11.31 3.22 10.14
CA LEU A 330 10.87 3.74 11.44
C LEU A 330 9.39 4.11 11.41
N GLY A 331 8.97 4.91 10.45
CA GLY A 331 7.57 5.32 10.31
C GLY A 331 6.62 4.13 10.06
N THR A 332 7.04 3.20 9.20
CA THR A 332 6.26 1.98 8.88
C THR A 332 6.14 1.03 10.08
N SER A 333 7.16 0.99 10.95
CA SER A 333 7.16 0.14 12.15
C SER A 333 6.47 0.81 13.35
N THR A 334 6.08 2.09 13.25
CA THR A 334 5.45 2.82 14.37
C THR A 334 4.22 2.13 14.95
N PRO A 335 3.26 1.59 14.15
CA PRO A 335 2.12 0.86 14.70
C PRO A 335 2.54 -0.35 15.55
N LEU A 336 3.55 -1.10 15.10
CA LEU A 336 4.08 -2.24 15.85
C LEU A 336 4.77 -1.79 17.14
N ILE A 337 5.61 -0.75 17.08
CA ILE A 337 6.33 -0.21 18.24
C ILE A 337 5.34 0.34 19.27
N THR A 338 4.37 1.14 18.83
CA THR A 338 3.35 1.72 19.73
C THR A 338 2.42 0.66 20.28
N GLY A 339 2.05 -0.35 19.48
CA GLY A 339 1.26 -1.49 19.95
C GLY A 339 1.98 -2.32 21.03
N LEU A 340 3.31 -2.41 20.99
CA LEU A 340 4.09 -3.07 22.04
C LEU A 340 4.22 -2.20 23.32
N LEU A 341 4.34 -0.88 23.16
CA LEU A 341 4.51 0.06 24.27
C LEU A 341 3.20 0.48 24.92
N ALA A 342 2.13 0.58 24.15
CA ALA A 342 0.79 0.98 24.54
C ALA A 342 -0.27 0.16 23.78
N PRO A 343 -0.52 -1.12 24.18
CA PRO A 343 -1.39 -2.04 23.44
C PRO A 343 -2.82 -1.50 23.19
N ASP A 344 -3.34 -0.70 24.12
CA ASP A 344 -4.69 -0.14 24.02
C ASP A 344 -4.81 1.01 23.01
N ARG A 345 -3.70 1.56 22.52
CA ARG A 345 -3.66 2.73 21.63
C ARG A 345 -2.53 2.66 20.60
N PRO A 346 -2.51 1.62 19.75
CA PRO A 346 -1.54 1.59 18.66
C PRO A 346 -1.76 2.80 17.73
N SER A 347 -0.70 3.41 17.27
CA SER A 347 -0.78 4.58 16.38
C SER A 347 0.23 4.51 15.25
N GLY A 348 -0.17 5.00 14.07
CA GLY A 348 0.68 5.14 12.90
C GLY A 348 1.13 6.58 12.67
N VAL A 349 2.09 6.79 11.78
CA VAL A 349 2.49 8.12 11.32
C VAL A 349 1.74 8.51 10.05
N GLN A 350 1.47 9.81 9.91
CA GLN A 350 0.80 10.32 8.72
C GLN A 350 1.77 10.48 7.52
N PRO A 351 1.28 10.53 6.28
CA PRO A 351 2.08 10.75 5.07
C PRO A 351 3.03 11.96 5.14
N ARG A 352 2.62 12.99 5.89
CA ARG A 352 3.44 14.19 6.12
C ARG A 352 4.81 13.88 6.74
N PHE A 353 4.89 12.90 7.63
CA PHE A 353 6.16 12.47 8.23
C PHE A 353 7.17 12.06 7.14
N TYR A 354 6.74 11.20 6.21
CA TYR A 354 7.59 10.69 5.12
C TYR A 354 7.96 11.81 4.14
N ASN A 355 7.04 12.71 3.84
CA ASN A 355 7.30 13.84 2.94
C ASN A 355 8.32 14.81 3.54
N VAL A 356 8.20 15.16 4.82
CA VAL A 356 9.11 16.11 5.50
C VAL A 356 10.49 15.51 5.67
N THR A 357 10.59 14.24 6.05
CA THR A 357 11.89 13.58 6.24
C THR A 357 12.54 13.17 4.91
N GLY A 358 11.74 12.74 3.93
CA GLY A 358 12.20 12.24 2.64
C GLY A 358 12.60 13.33 1.65
N ALA A 359 11.88 14.46 1.58
CA ALA A 359 12.12 15.49 0.56
C ALA A 359 13.57 16.04 0.57
N PRO A 360 14.18 16.44 1.71
CA PRO A 360 15.55 16.93 1.71
C PRO A 360 16.56 15.86 1.29
N LEU A 361 16.32 14.60 1.66
CA LEU A 361 17.16 13.47 1.27
C LEU A 361 17.04 13.18 -0.23
N ALA A 362 15.83 13.25 -0.79
CA ALA A 362 15.57 13.10 -2.21
C ALA A 362 16.24 14.21 -3.04
N LEU A 363 16.21 15.46 -2.56
CA LEU A 363 16.92 16.57 -3.19
C LEU A 363 18.43 16.30 -3.21
N GLY A 364 19.01 15.88 -2.09
CA GLY A 364 20.42 15.48 -2.00
C GLY A 364 20.76 14.33 -2.95
N MET A 365 19.90 13.32 -3.03
CA MET A 365 20.07 12.18 -3.95
C MET A 365 20.07 12.62 -5.42
N LEU A 366 19.16 13.52 -5.83
CA LEU A 366 19.11 14.04 -7.20
C LEU A 366 20.37 14.82 -7.58
N VAL A 367 20.92 15.60 -6.64
CA VAL A 367 22.22 16.25 -6.83
C VAL A 367 23.31 15.20 -7.08
N LEU A 368 23.37 14.16 -6.26
CA LEU A 368 24.37 13.09 -6.41
C LEU A 368 24.21 12.34 -7.75
N ILE A 369 22.98 12.04 -8.16
CA ILE A 369 22.67 11.40 -9.45
C ILE A 369 23.10 12.30 -10.62
N GLY A 370 22.84 13.60 -10.54
CA GLY A 370 23.22 14.57 -11.59
C GLY A 370 24.74 14.77 -11.69
N LEU A 371 25.47 14.73 -10.57
CA LEU A 371 26.92 14.94 -10.53
C LEU A 371 27.70 13.69 -10.93
N CYS A 372 27.22 12.48 -10.63
CA CYS A 372 27.93 11.22 -10.86
C CYS A 372 28.47 11.06 -12.30
N PRO A 373 27.69 11.33 -13.38
CA PRO A 373 28.18 11.20 -14.76
C PRO A 373 29.31 12.19 -15.12
N LEU A 374 29.45 13.29 -14.38
CA LEU A 374 30.49 14.31 -14.57
C LEU A 374 31.81 13.95 -13.88
N MET A 375 31.80 12.99 -12.96
CA MET A 375 32.94 12.58 -12.15
C MET A 375 33.71 11.44 -12.78
N SER A 376 35.00 11.27 -12.36
CA SER A 376 35.90 10.19 -12.81
C SER A 376 36.22 9.20 -11.69
N TRP A 377 36.53 7.97 -12.06
CA TRP A 377 37.09 6.95 -11.17
C TRP A 377 38.61 7.11 -10.96
N SER A 378 39.31 7.79 -11.87
CA SER A 378 40.78 7.87 -11.83
C SER A 378 41.30 9.09 -11.04
N PRO A 379 42.02 8.87 -9.93
CA PRO A 379 42.69 9.97 -9.21
C PRO A 379 43.75 10.68 -10.05
N ARG A 380 44.44 9.93 -10.94
CA ARG A 380 45.48 10.51 -11.82
C ARG A 380 44.90 11.41 -12.91
N ALA A 381 43.72 11.02 -13.47
CA ALA A 381 43.00 11.89 -14.39
C ALA A 381 42.48 13.17 -13.70
N ALA A 382 42.14 13.07 -12.42
CA ALA A 382 41.78 14.24 -11.61
C ALA A 382 42.99 15.17 -11.38
N LYS A 383 44.20 14.63 -11.14
CA LYS A 383 45.44 15.42 -10.99
C LYS A 383 45.88 16.05 -12.31
N ALA A 384 45.79 15.35 -13.44
CA ALA A 384 46.10 15.90 -14.76
C ALA A 384 45.08 16.94 -15.24
N ALA A 385 43.81 16.81 -14.84
CA ALA A 385 42.77 17.81 -15.07
C ALA A 385 42.78 18.95 -14.03
N ALA A 386 43.64 18.89 -13.03
CA ALA A 386 43.74 19.84 -11.92
C ALA A 386 44.14 21.25 -12.31
N ALA A 387 44.71 21.44 -13.47
CA ALA A 387 44.96 22.78 -14.04
C ALA A 387 43.67 23.31 -14.71
N SER A 388 42.60 22.61 -14.76
CA SER A 388 41.42 23.01 -15.51
C SER A 388 40.17 23.07 -14.65
N PHE A 389 39.32 23.98 -15.05
CA PHE A 389 37.92 24.19 -14.68
C PHE A 389 37.11 22.95 -14.30
N ARG A 390 37.47 21.77 -14.78
CA ARG A 390 36.74 20.48 -14.52
C ARG A 390 36.80 20.02 -13.05
N ARG A 391 37.80 20.42 -12.27
CA ARG A 391 37.91 20.01 -10.86
C ARG A 391 36.83 20.65 -9.98
N ASN A 392 36.51 21.92 -10.30
CA ASN A 392 35.57 22.71 -9.50
C ASN A 392 34.11 22.63 -9.99
N VAL A 393 33.88 22.15 -11.23
CA VAL A 393 32.51 22.05 -11.81
C VAL A 393 31.56 21.25 -10.95
N PRO A 394 31.90 20.04 -10.43
CA PRO A 394 30.97 19.30 -9.57
C PRO A 394 30.68 20.05 -8.27
N GLY A 395 31.65 20.65 -7.64
CA GLY A 395 31.49 21.45 -6.41
C GLY A 395 30.63 22.70 -6.64
N LEU A 396 30.91 23.43 -7.73
CA LEU A 396 30.12 24.61 -8.12
C LEU A 396 28.68 24.24 -8.51
N ALA A 397 28.51 23.12 -9.21
CA ALA A 397 27.18 22.63 -9.55
C ALA A 397 26.38 22.21 -8.30
N ALA A 398 27.04 21.54 -7.34
CA ALA A 398 26.41 21.19 -6.06
C ALA A 398 26.04 22.45 -5.25
N ALA A 399 26.97 23.42 -5.13
CA ALA A 399 26.68 24.67 -4.44
C ALA A 399 25.59 25.50 -5.12
N GLY A 400 25.61 25.59 -6.45
CA GLY A 400 24.56 26.24 -7.24
C GLY A 400 23.21 25.58 -7.09
N SER A 401 23.18 24.26 -7.09
CA SER A 401 21.95 23.51 -6.83
C SER A 401 21.40 23.74 -5.42
N ALA A 402 22.25 23.72 -4.41
CA ALA A 402 21.86 24.03 -3.04
C ALA A 402 21.33 25.47 -2.88
N LEU A 403 22.01 26.44 -3.49
CA LEU A 403 21.56 27.83 -3.49
C LEU A 403 20.19 27.99 -4.20
N LEU A 404 20.02 27.35 -5.36
CA LEU A 404 18.74 27.33 -6.08
C LEU A 404 17.60 26.75 -5.22
N VAL A 405 17.85 25.62 -4.56
CA VAL A 405 16.86 25.00 -3.64
C VAL A 405 16.50 25.98 -2.52
N LEU A 406 17.49 26.63 -1.88
CA LEU A 406 17.23 27.59 -0.81
C LEU A 406 16.41 28.78 -1.29
N ILE A 407 16.71 29.31 -2.48
CA ILE A 407 15.95 30.42 -3.09
C ILE A 407 14.50 29.99 -3.34
N LEU A 408 14.30 28.80 -3.88
CA LEU A 408 12.95 28.28 -4.17
C LEU A 408 12.15 27.97 -2.90
N LEU A 409 12.78 27.41 -1.86
CA LEU A 409 12.15 27.19 -0.57
C LEU A 409 11.71 28.50 0.08
N PHE A 410 12.54 29.54 -0.02
CA PHE A 410 12.22 30.86 0.50
C PHE A 410 11.13 31.57 -0.31
N ALA A 411 11.22 31.55 -1.65
CA ALA A 411 10.31 32.29 -2.53
C ALA A 411 8.92 31.65 -2.64
N LEU A 412 8.80 30.33 -2.62
CA LEU A 412 7.58 29.57 -2.86
C LEU A 412 7.01 28.88 -1.64
N GLY A 413 7.69 28.99 -0.49
CA GLY A 413 7.38 28.22 0.73
C GLY A 413 7.91 26.80 0.68
N ALA A 414 7.96 26.13 1.84
CA ALA A 414 8.67 24.87 2.03
C ALA A 414 8.13 23.74 1.10
N GLU A 415 6.82 23.56 1.01
CA GLU A 415 6.23 22.47 0.25
C GLU A 415 6.33 22.68 -1.27
N ARG A 416 5.84 23.81 -1.78
CA ARG A 416 5.96 24.16 -3.21
C ARG A 416 7.42 24.29 -3.66
N GLY A 417 8.25 24.94 -2.86
CA GLY A 417 9.67 25.10 -3.16
C GLY A 417 10.37 23.74 -3.27
N ALA A 418 10.07 22.80 -2.37
CA ALA A 418 10.62 21.44 -2.43
C ALA A 418 10.17 20.71 -3.71
N LEU A 419 8.88 20.75 -4.08
CA LEU A 419 8.37 20.11 -5.29
C LEU A 419 8.99 20.72 -6.56
N VAL A 420 9.05 22.04 -6.67
CA VAL A 420 9.68 22.70 -7.83
C VAL A 420 11.16 22.33 -7.91
N SER A 421 11.87 22.32 -6.77
CA SER A 421 13.28 21.90 -6.70
C SER A 421 13.50 20.46 -7.13
N LEU A 422 12.61 19.53 -6.70
CA LEU A 422 12.63 18.12 -7.14
C LEU A 422 12.48 18.01 -8.66
N GLY A 423 11.55 18.76 -9.24
CA GLY A 423 11.35 18.79 -10.70
C GLY A 423 12.56 19.31 -11.46
N LEU A 424 13.13 20.43 -11.03
CA LEU A 424 14.31 21.03 -11.68
C LEU A 424 15.56 20.17 -11.55
N LEU A 425 15.86 19.66 -10.35
CA LEU A 425 16.99 18.76 -10.13
C LEU A 425 16.80 17.42 -10.84
N GLY A 426 15.56 16.91 -10.86
CA GLY A 426 15.20 15.72 -11.63
C GLY A 426 15.48 15.89 -13.12
N THR A 427 15.11 17.04 -13.70
CA THR A 427 15.40 17.38 -15.11
C THR A 427 16.91 17.46 -15.35
N GLY A 428 17.66 18.11 -14.47
CA GLY A 428 19.13 18.20 -14.55
C GLY A 428 19.79 16.81 -14.47
N ALA A 429 19.35 15.99 -13.52
CA ALA A 429 19.84 14.62 -13.35
C ALA A 429 19.53 13.74 -14.59
N ALA A 430 18.30 13.82 -15.12
CA ALA A 430 17.90 13.12 -16.34
C ALA A 430 18.76 13.53 -17.54
N GLY A 431 18.94 14.84 -17.76
CA GLY A 431 19.73 15.39 -18.87
C GLY A 431 21.21 14.99 -18.80
N ALA A 432 21.84 15.11 -17.62
CA ALA A 432 23.24 14.74 -17.42
C ALA A 432 23.48 13.24 -17.68
N ASN A 433 22.58 12.38 -17.20
CA ASN A 433 22.67 10.94 -17.39
C ASN A 433 22.34 10.52 -18.85
N LEU A 434 21.36 11.14 -19.49
CA LEU A 434 21.04 10.90 -20.90
C LEU A 434 22.20 11.29 -21.81
N TRP A 435 22.79 12.46 -21.59
CA TRP A 435 24.01 12.88 -22.29
C TRP A 435 25.13 11.85 -22.14
N ARG A 436 25.35 11.36 -20.90
CA ARG A 436 26.39 10.36 -20.65
C ARG A 436 26.04 9.00 -21.26
N PHE A 437 24.76 8.63 -21.24
CA PHE A 437 24.27 7.42 -21.90
C PHE A 437 24.60 7.44 -23.39
N VAL A 438 24.23 8.49 -24.12
CA VAL A 438 24.52 8.62 -25.55
C VAL A 438 26.02 8.54 -25.82
N ARG A 439 26.83 9.33 -25.11
CA ARG A 439 28.29 9.33 -25.28
C ARG A 439 28.92 7.96 -24.97
N SER A 440 28.47 7.29 -23.90
CA SER A 440 29.00 5.98 -23.51
C SER A 440 28.54 4.89 -24.47
N SER A 441 27.33 4.95 -25.00
CA SER A 441 26.81 4.00 -25.98
C SER A 441 27.61 4.04 -27.29
N LEU A 442 28.00 5.23 -27.75
CA LEU A 442 28.83 5.42 -28.94
C LEU A 442 30.26 4.89 -28.77
N LEU A 443 30.80 4.91 -27.54
CA LEU A 443 32.18 4.51 -27.26
C LEU A 443 32.31 3.03 -26.84
N SER A 444 31.34 2.48 -26.14
CA SER A 444 31.45 1.18 -25.45
C SER A 444 30.23 0.27 -25.66
N GLY A 445 29.31 0.66 -26.52
CA GLY A 445 28.07 -0.07 -26.78
C GLY A 445 26.95 0.18 -25.77
N VAL A 446 25.71 -0.05 -26.19
CA VAL A 446 24.50 0.26 -25.43
C VAL A 446 24.42 -0.46 -24.08
N PRO A 447 24.72 -1.78 -23.94
CA PRO A 447 24.65 -2.43 -22.63
C PRO A 447 25.61 -1.85 -21.59
N ALA A 448 26.75 -1.31 -22.02
CA ALA A 448 27.73 -0.67 -21.12
C ALA A 448 27.21 0.65 -20.52
N ALA A 449 26.27 1.29 -21.20
CA ALA A 449 25.67 2.56 -20.82
C ALA A 449 24.36 2.43 -20.02
N GLY A 450 23.79 1.23 -19.89
CA GLY A 450 22.47 0.97 -19.30
C GLY A 450 22.23 1.64 -17.94
N ALA A 451 23.25 1.67 -17.07
CA ALA A 451 23.15 2.33 -15.77
C ALA A 451 22.86 3.84 -15.87
N TYR A 452 23.40 4.54 -16.87
CA TYR A 452 23.11 5.96 -17.08
C TYR A 452 21.67 6.16 -17.55
N LEU A 453 21.15 5.26 -18.40
CA LEU A 453 19.76 5.28 -18.82
C LEU A 453 18.82 5.04 -17.63
N ALA A 454 19.16 4.11 -16.74
CA ALA A 454 18.38 3.88 -15.51
C ALA A 454 18.31 5.15 -14.64
N HIS A 455 19.42 5.84 -14.42
CA HIS A 455 19.44 7.08 -13.64
C HIS A 455 18.73 8.25 -14.36
N ALA A 456 18.77 8.30 -15.69
CA ALA A 456 17.96 9.26 -16.46
C ALA A 456 16.46 9.02 -16.22
N GLY A 457 16.03 7.75 -16.21
CA GLY A 457 14.67 7.37 -15.85
C GLY A 457 14.27 7.79 -14.43
N VAL A 458 15.16 7.58 -13.44
CA VAL A 458 14.91 8.05 -12.06
C VAL A 458 14.75 9.58 -12.02
N GLY A 459 15.57 10.33 -12.73
CA GLY A 459 15.41 11.79 -12.85
C GLY A 459 14.02 12.19 -13.40
N LEU A 460 13.56 11.52 -14.46
CA LEU A 460 12.21 11.71 -15.02
C LEU A 460 11.11 11.32 -14.04
N MET A 461 11.28 10.24 -13.26
CA MET A 461 10.31 9.88 -12.20
C MET A 461 10.12 11.06 -11.23
N PHE A 462 11.19 11.70 -10.77
CA PHE A 462 11.08 12.85 -9.86
C PHE A 462 10.44 14.08 -10.52
N VAL A 463 10.60 14.28 -11.82
CA VAL A 463 9.85 15.31 -12.57
C VAL A 463 8.36 15.02 -12.53
N GLY A 464 7.97 13.76 -12.78
CA GLY A 464 6.57 13.33 -12.72
C GLY A 464 5.98 13.39 -11.31
N ILE A 465 6.74 12.96 -10.28
CA ILE A 465 6.35 13.08 -8.86
C ILE A 465 6.11 14.56 -8.51
N ALA A 466 7.04 15.44 -8.83
CA ALA A 466 6.89 16.86 -8.56
C ALA A 466 5.66 17.45 -9.27
N GLY A 467 5.50 17.17 -10.56
CA GLY A 467 4.37 17.66 -11.35
C GLY A 467 3.03 17.17 -10.82
N SER A 468 2.87 15.87 -10.59
CA SER A 468 1.61 15.28 -10.13
C SER A 468 1.15 15.80 -8.76
N ASN A 469 2.08 16.20 -7.90
CA ASN A 469 1.79 16.80 -6.60
C ASN A 469 1.61 18.34 -6.63
N LEU A 470 1.92 18.99 -7.75
CA LEU A 470 1.62 20.41 -7.99
C LEU A 470 0.23 20.64 -8.62
N GLY A 471 -0.53 19.58 -8.90
CA GLY A 471 -1.88 19.63 -9.40
C GLY A 471 -2.89 20.25 -8.43
N HIS A 472 -4.11 20.44 -8.91
CA HIS A 472 -5.21 20.84 -8.04
C HIS A 472 -5.54 19.71 -7.06
N PRO A 473 -5.72 20.05 -5.75
CA PRO A 473 -6.13 19.10 -4.74
C PRO A 473 -7.52 18.53 -5.06
N GLU A 474 -7.95 17.53 -4.31
CA GLU A 474 -9.27 16.94 -4.44
C GLU A 474 -10.36 17.92 -4.02
N GLU A 475 -11.31 18.17 -4.93
CA GLU A 475 -12.52 18.93 -4.63
C GLU A 475 -13.71 17.97 -4.56
N PRO A 476 -14.37 17.84 -3.39
CA PRO A 476 -15.53 16.97 -3.25
C PRO A 476 -16.76 17.60 -3.89
N VAL A 477 -17.49 16.80 -4.65
CA VAL A 477 -18.71 17.18 -5.35
C VAL A 477 -19.79 16.15 -5.05
N ARG A 478 -20.94 16.62 -4.57
CA ARG A 478 -22.14 15.79 -4.44
C ARG A 478 -23.14 16.19 -5.51
N LEU A 479 -23.68 15.20 -6.22
CA LEU A 479 -24.66 15.34 -7.26
C LEU A 479 -25.87 14.46 -6.97
N GLN A 480 -27.06 14.97 -7.22
CA GLN A 480 -28.29 14.19 -7.32
C GLN A 480 -28.62 13.89 -8.78
N SER A 481 -29.38 12.86 -9.05
CA SER A 481 -29.81 12.52 -10.42
C SER A 481 -30.50 13.71 -11.08
N GLY A 482 -30.13 13.99 -12.32
CA GLY A 482 -30.55 15.17 -13.08
C GLY A 482 -29.74 16.45 -12.80
N GLN A 483 -28.97 16.50 -11.71
CA GLN A 483 -28.21 17.69 -11.30
C GLN A 483 -26.91 17.83 -12.09
N SER A 484 -26.58 19.07 -12.45
CA SER A 484 -25.29 19.44 -13.05
C SER A 484 -24.51 20.35 -12.13
N ARG A 485 -23.19 20.16 -12.06
CA ARG A 485 -22.28 21.01 -11.28
C ARG A 485 -20.96 21.20 -11.99
N SER A 486 -20.45 22.42 -11.96
CA SER A 486 -19.13 22.73 -12.51
C SER A 486 -18.07 22.72 -11.42
N VAL A 487 -16.94 22.03 -11.71
CA VAL A 487 -15.77 21.90 -10.84
C VAL A 487 -14.53 22.12 -11.68
N MET A 488 -13.73 23.12 -11.33
CA MET A 488 -12.63 23.58 -12.18
C MET A 488 -13.16 23.96 -13.57
N GLU A 489 -12.64 23.37 -14.63
CA GLU A 489 -13.07 23.58 -16.01
C GLU A 489 -14.01 22.48 -16.54
N TRP A 490 -14.48 21.58 -15.65
CA TRP A 490 -15.33 20.44 -15.98
C TRP A 490 -16.76 20.66 -15.48
N THR A 491 -17.71 20.30 -16.31
CA THR A 491 -19.12 20.19 -15.91
C THR A 491 -19.50 18.74 -15.82
N LEU A 492 -19.96 18.33 -14.64
CA LEU A 492 -20.44 17.00 -14.34
C LEU A 492 -21.96 17.04 -14.25
N LYS A 493 -22.64 16.14 -14.94
CA LYS A 493 -24.09 15.92 -14.82
C LYS A 493 -24.34 14.46 -14.46
N LEU A 494 -25.05 14.21 -13.40
CA LEU A 494 -25.47 12.88 -13.00
C LEU A 494 -26.79 12.55 -13.70
N ASN A 495 -26.82 11.50 -14.52
CA ASN A 495 -28.04 11.07 -15.20
C ASN A 495 -28.84 10.10 -14.33
N SER A 496 -28.21 9.05 -13.81
CA SER A 496 -28.86 8.05 -12.93
C SER A 496 -27.87 7.37 -11.99
N VAL A 497 -28.40 6.83 -10.87
CA VAL A 497 -27.71 5.85 -10.02
C VAL A 497 -28.62 4.65 -9.86
N GLU A 498 -28.16 3.50 -10.32
CA GLU A 498 -28.92 2.25 -10.38
C GLU A 498 -28.26 1.19 -9.50
N GLY A 499 -29.05 0.40 -8.79
CA GLY A 499 -28.59 -0.79 -8.05
C GLY A 499 -29.00 -2.05 -8.79
N SER A 500 -28.09 -3.03 -8.91
CA SER A 500 -28.43 -4.36 -9.44
C SER A 500 -28.88 -5.30 -8.32
N PRO A 501 -29.59 -6.40 -8.65
CA PRO A 501 -29.93 -7.46 -7.69
C PRO A 501 -28.71 -8.08 -7.01
N GLU A 502 -27.56 -8.08 -7.69
CA GLU A 502 -26.27 -8.57 -7.20
C GLU A 502 -25.57 -7.56 -6.27
N GLY A 503 -26.22 -6.43 -5.96
CA GLY A 503 -25.68 -5.38 -5.12
C GLY A 503 -24.71 -4.42 -5.82
N ILE A 504 -24.45 -4.56 -7.12
CA ILE A 504 -23.59 -3.64 -7.87
C ILE A 504 -24.31 -2.30 -8.01
N VAL A 505 -23.62 -1.20 -7.70
CA VAL A 505 -24.15 0.15 -7.89
C VAL A 505 -23.46 0.79 -9.08
N THR A 506 -24.25 1.37 -10.00
CA THR A 506 -23.76 2.00 -11.23
C THR A 506 -24.26 3.44 -11.30
N ALA A 507 -23.35 4.42 -11.39
CA ALA A 507 -23.68 5.81 -11.65
C ALA A 507 -23.32 6.19 -13.09
N ARG A 508 -24.28 6.76 -13.82
CA ARG A 508 -24.09 7.25 -15.20
C ARG A 508 -23.97 8.77 -15.19
N LEU A 509 -22.81 9.25 -15.62
CA LEU A 509 -22.49 10.67 -15.67
C LEU A 509 -22.22 11.13 -17.10
N GLU A 510 -22.52 12.39 -17.36
CA GLU A 510 -21.98 13.14 -18.48
C GLU A 510 -20.94 14.11 -17.96
N ILE A 511 -19.75 14.07 -18.54
CA ILE A 511 -18.67 15.02 -18.24
C ILE A 511 -18.30 15.80 -19.49
N SER A 512 -18.15 17.11 -19.37
CA SER A 512 -17.75 18.00 -20.47
C SER A 512 -16.75 19.03 -19.99
N ARG A 513 -15.90 19.50 -20.89
CA ARG A 513 -14.91 20.56 -20.64
C ARG A 513 -15.16 21.74 -21.60
N GLY A 514 -15.69 22.84 -21.06
CA GLY A 514 -16.01 24.01 -21.84
C GLY A 514 -16.97 23.67 -23.00
N LYS A 515 -16.55 23.93 -24.26
CA LYS A 515 -17.35 23.65 -25.45
C LYS A 515 -17.12 22.25 -26.07
N GLN A 516 -16.32 21.40 -25.43
CA GLN A 516 -16.10 20.06 -25.95
C GLN A 516 -17.36 19.20 -25.80
N PRO A 517 -17.57 18.22 -26.71
CA PRO A 517 -18.71 17.32 -26.58
C PRO A 517 -18.65 16.56 -25.26
N ALA A 518 -19.81 16.38 -24.65
CA ALA A 518 -19.93 15.60 -23.41
C ALA A 518 -19.54 14.14 -23.63
N ARG A 519 -18.86 13.57 -22.64
CA ARG A 519 -18.51 12.16 -22.60
C ARG A 519 -19.39 11.46 -21.59
N HIS A 520 -19.93 10.32 -21.97
CA HIS A 520 -20.64 9.45 -21.05
C HIS A 520 -19.64 8.61 -20.25
N VAL A 521 -19.74 8.69 -18.95
CA VAL A 521 -18.90 7.97 -18.00
C VAL A 521 -19.78 7.10 -17.12
N VAL A 522 -19.36 5.85 -16.91
CA VAL A 522 -20.02 4.91 -16.03
C VAL A 522 -19.07 4.63 -14.86
N LEU A 523 -19.49 5.00 -13.66
CA LEU A 523 -18.81 4.64 -12.42
C LEU A 523 -19.50 3.41 -11.83
N THR A 524 -18.72 2.48 -11.32
CA THR A 524 -19.25 1.22 -10.77
C THR A 524 -18.72 0.99 -9.36
N GLY A 525 -19.61 0.65 -8.44
CA GLY A 525 -19.28 0.17 -7.10
C GLY A 525 -19.70 -1.28 -6.95
N LYS A 526 -18.77 -2.16 -6.59
CA LYS A 526 -19.03 -3.58 -6.34
C LYS A 526 -18.99 -3.85 -4.83
N PRO A 527 -19.91 -4.67 -4.29
CA PRO A 527 -19.86 -5.04 -2.89
C PRO A 527 -18.57 -5.82 -2.58
N VAL A 528 -17.95 -5.53 -1.44
CA VAL A 528 -16.79 -6.28 -0.96
C VAL A 528 -17.28 -7.55 -0.25
N PRO A 529 -16.73 -8.74 -0.54
CA PRO A 529 -17.05 -9.96 0.18
C PRO A 529 -16.89 -9.79 1.69
N GLY A 530 -17.86 -10.27 2.47
CA GLY A 530 -17.90 -10.07 3.93
C GLY A 530 -18.73 -8.86 4.41
N GLY A 531 -19.37 -8.11 3.50
CA GLY A 531 -20.43 -7.14 3.84
C GLY A 531 -19.97 -5.76 4.33
N GLN A 532 -18.71 -5.41 4.24
CA GLN A 532 -18.17 -4.13 4.71
C GLN A 532 -17.89 -3.15 3.56
N GLY A 533 -18.94 -2.62 2.90
CA GLY A 533 -18.80 -1.50 1.99
C GLY A 533 -18.67 -1.86 0.51
N TYR A 534 -18.31 -0.88 -0.30
CA TYR A 534 -18.18 -0.96 -1.75
C TYR A 534 -16.76 -0.65 -2.21
N ALA A 535 -16.28 -1.40 -3.19
CA ALA A 535 -15.10 -1.06 -3.96
C ALA A 535 -15.51 -0.21 -5.16
N PHE A 536 -15.09 1.05 -5.18
CA PHE A 536 -15.36 1.98 -6.27
C PHE A 536 -14.15 2.10 -7.17
N LYS A 537 -14.36 2.02 -8.49
CA LYS A 537 -13.32 2.25 -9.49
C LYS A 537 -13.39 3.70 -9.98
N PRO A 538 -12.31 4.49 -9.92
CA PRO A 538 -12.27 5.85 -10.42
C PRO A 538 -12.30 5.89 -11.95
N TYR A 539 -12.77 7.00 -12.50
CA TYR A 539 -12.59 7.33 -13.91
C TYR A 539 -11.43 8.31 -14.08
N ILE A 540 -10.50 8.00 -14.98
CA ILE A 540 -9.33 8.82 -15.25
C ILE A 540 -9.42 9.35 -16.68
N HIS A 541 -9.58 10.65 -16.82
CA HIS A 541 -9.49 11.31 -18.10
C HIS A 541 -8.02 11.58 -18.43
N ARG A 542 -7.43 10.72 -19.26
CA ARG A 542 -6.01 10.79 -19.62
C ARG A 542 -5.77 11.83 -20.72
N SER A 543 -4.76 12.66 -20.51
CA SER A 543 -4.23 13.54 -21.53
C SER A 543 -2.70 13.48 -21.59
N ALA A 544 -2.08 14.09 -22.59
CA ALA A 544 -0.62 14.01 -22.78
C ALA A 544 0.17 14.60 -21.60
N LEU A 545 -0.35 15.63 -20.95
CA LEU A 545 0.37 16.36 -19.90
C LEU A 545 -0.30 16.29 -18.52
N THR A 546 -1.60 16.04 -18.47
CA THR A 546 -2.35 16.12 -17.20
C THR A 546 -3.52 15.16 -17.21
N ASP A 547 -3.54 14.22 -16.29
CA ASP A 547 -4.72 13.40 -16.04
C ASP A 547 -5.68 14.13 -15.11
N VAL A 548 -6.99 13.96 -15.36
CA VAL A 548 -8.05 14.41 -14.47
C VAL A 548 -8.70 13.17 -13.86
N TYR A 549 -8.76 13.16 -12.55
CA TYR A 549 -9.15 12.01 -11.75
C TYR A 549 -10.50 12.27 -11.12
N PHE A 550 -11.45 11.37 -11.36
CA PHE A 550 -12.81 11.41 -10.81
C PHE A 550 -12.99 10.17 -9.92
N ALA A 551 -12.89 10.37 -8.62
CA ALA A 551 -12.95 9.30 -7.63
C ALA A 551 -14.31 9.28 -6.92
N PRO A 552 -15.14 8.25 -7.11
CA PRO A 552 -16.37 8.10 -6.33
C PRO A 552 -16.04 7.62 -4.91
N HIS A 553 -16.72 8.24 -3.93
CA HIS A 553 -16.62 7.86 -2.51
C HIS A 553 -17.91 7.22 -2.01
N GLU A 554 -19.04 7.66 -2.57
CA GLU A 554 -20.36 7.15 -2.20
C GLU A 554 -21.27 7.17 -3.43
N MET A 555 -22.00 6.10 -3.64
CA MET A 555 -23.07 6.01 -4.64
C MET A 555 -24.31 5.44 -3.98
N VAL A 556 -25.42 6.17 -3.98
CA VAL A 556 -26.68 5.77 -3.35
C VAL A 556 -27.75 5.67 -4.42
N PRO A 557 -28.27 4.46 -4.74
CA PRO A 557 -29.39 4.31 -5.66
C PRO A 557 -30.67 4.96 -5.12
N ALA A 558 -31.56 5.37 -6.01
CA ALA A 558 -32.82 6.02 -5.68
C ALA A 558 -33.66 5.23 -4.65
N GLU A 559 -33.74 3.92 -4.79
CA GLU A 559 -34.47 3.03 -3.88
C GLU A 559 -33.90 3.03 -2.44
N ARG A 560 -32.60 3.23 -2.28
CA ARG A 560 -31.94 3.34 -0.96
C ARG A 560 -32.00 4.76 -0.41
N GLU A 561 -32.02 5.77 -1.26
CA GLU A 561 -32.14 7.17 -0.84
C GLU A 561 -33.54 7.47 -0.27
N ALA A 562 -34.58 6.89 -0.87
CA ALA A 562 -35.92 6.93 -0.34
C ALA A 562 -36.07 6.21 1.04
N ARG A 563 -35.14 5.31 1.38
CA ARG A 563 -35.05 4.64 2.69
C ARG A 563 -34.00 5.25 3.62
N ARG A 564 -33.32 6.30 3.22
CA ARG A 564 -32.34 6.96 4.08
C ARG A 564 -33.07 7.61 5.28
N PRO A 565 -32.69 7.31 6.53
CA PRO A 565 -33.24 8.04 7.65
C PRO A 565 -32.91 9.52 7.48
N ALA A 566 -33.87 10.38 7.82
CA ALA A 566 -33.77 11.82 7.80
C ALA A 566 -32.42 12.34 8.35
N PRO A 567 -31.97 13.54 7.95
CA PRO A 567 -30.67 14.10 8.35
C PRO A 567 -30.50 14.09 9.87
N ALA A 568 -29.25 14.19 10.33
CA ALA A 568 -28.92 14.11 11.76
C ALA A 568 -29.91 14.92 12.59
N VAL A 569 -30.58 14.21 13.50
CA VAL A 569 -31.59 14.80 14.38
C VAL A 569 -30.93 15.90 15.20
N GLU A 570 -31.37 17.15 15.04
CA GLU A 570 -30.95 18.21 15.96
C GLU A 570 -31.44 17.86 17.36
N PRO A 571 -30.55 17.80 18.37
CA PRO A 571 -30.98 17.57 19.76
C PRO A 571 -31.93 18.65 20.22
N LEU A 572 -32.93 18.29 21.04
CA LEU A 572 -33.82 19.24 21.69
C LEU A 572 -32.99 20.30 22.42
N LYS A 573 -33.28 21.58 22.21
CA LYS A 573 -32.55 22.68 22.86
C LYS A 573 -32.68 22.58 24.41
N GLY A 574 -31.53 22.49 25.08
CA GLY A 574 -31.44 22.35 26.54
C GLY A 574 -31.73 20.93 27.04
N ALA A 575 -31.70 19.93 26.16
CA ALA A 575 -31.91 18.56 26.55
C ALA A 575 -30.68 17.93 27.24
N MET A 576 -30.96 17.12 28.24
CA MET A 576 -29.97 16.18 28.78
C MET A 576 -29.93 14.92 27.91
N ARG A 577 -28.74 14.44 27.63
CA ARG A 577 -28.53 13.21 26.88
C ARG A 577 -28.36 12.03 27.83
N LEU A 578 -29.22 11.04 27.70
CA LEU A 578 -29.19 9.81 28.48
C LEU A 578 -28.88 8.60 27.57
N ALA A 579 -28.21 7.58 28.10
CA ALA A 579 -27.83 6.39 27.37
C ALA A 579 -28.30 5.10 28.09
N PRO A 580 -29.60 4.84 28.14
CA PRO A 580 -30.12 3.56 28.67
C PRO A 580 -29.65 2.39 27.76
N ALA A 581 -29.43 1.22 28.37
CA ALA A 581 -28.91 0.06 27.66
C ALA A 581 -29.75 -1.20 27.90
N ILE A 582 -29.67 -2.14 26.95
CA ILE A 582 -30.12 -3.53 27.13
C ILE A 582 -28.87 -4.41 27.21
N VAL A 583 -28.78 -5.17 28.31
CA VAL A 583 -27.71 -6.14 28.53
C VAL A 583 -28.21 -7.53 28.17
N VAL A 584 -27.55 -8.20 27.21
CA VAL A 584 -27.87 -9.55 26.74
C VAL A 584 -26.87 -10.54 27.36
N GLY A 585 -27.34 -11.52 28.12
CA GLY A 585 -26.51 -12.54 28.78
C GLY A 585 -27.28 -13.85 28.96
N ASP A 586 -26.72 -14.82 29.67
CA ASP A 586 -27.26 -16.18 29.89
C ASP A 586 -28.70 -16.28 30.43
N ARG A 587 -29.27 -15.17 30.92
CA ARG A 587 -30.64 -15.08 31.45
C ARG A 587 -31.58 -14.20 30.61
N GLY A 588 -31.23 -13.90 29.35
CA GLY A 588 -32.00 -13.04 28.46
C GLY A 588 -31.66 -11.55 28.56
N ALA A 589 -32.38 -10.72 27.78
CA ALA A 589 -32.17 -9.28 27.74
C ALA A 589 -32.64 -8.61 29.04
N ARG A 590 -31.81 -7.76 29.64
CA ARG A 590 -32.14 -6.98 30.86
C ARG A 590 -31.96 -5.50 30.59
N PRO A 591 -32.97 -4.66 30.85
CA PRO A 591 -32.85 -3.23 30.70
C PRO A 591 -32.04 -2.61 31.84
N GLU A 592 -31.02 -1.81 31.48
CA GLU A 592 -30.30 -0.93 32.41
C GLU A 592 -30.80 0.50 32.25
N PRO A 593 -31.38 1.10 33.27
CA PRO A 593 -31.90 2.45 33.20
C PRO A 593 -30.80 3.51 33.27
N ALA A 594 -30.96 4.61 32.53
CA ALA A 594 -30.16 5.81 32.67
C ALA A 594 -30.98 6.87 33.36
N ALA A 595 -30.46 7.45 34.45
CA ALA A 595 -31.11 8.53 35.19
C ALA A 595 -30.45 9.88 34.90
N ALA A 596 -31.25 10.94 34.93
CA ALA A 596 -30.73 12.30 34.87
C ALA A 596 -29.94 12.61 36.17
N PRO A 597 -28.85 13.41 36.09
CA PRO A 597 -28.02 13.77 37.25
C PRO A 597 -28.78 14.44 38.40
N ASP A 598 -29.85 15.15 38.06
CA ASP A 598 -30.76 15.84 39.05
C ASP A 598 -31.89 14.94 39.53
N GLY A 599 -31.95 13.70 39.08
CA GLY A 599 -33.01 12.75 39.43
C GLY A 599 -34.40 13.08 38.87
N SER A 600 -34.51 14.02 37.94
CA SER A 600 -35.80 14.48 37.37
C SER A 600 -36.49 13.41 36.55
N VAL A 601 -35.73 12.50 35.96
CA VAL A 601 -36.23 11.41 35.09
C VAL A 601 -35.29 10.21 35.08
N THR A 602 -35.88 9.03 34.96
CA THR A 602 -35.17 7.79 34.65
C THR A 602 -35.75 7.20 33.38
N VAL A 603 -34.87 6.85 32.40
CA VAL A 603 -35.25 6.21 31.14
C VAL A 603 -34.72 4.81 31.12
N ARG A 604 -35.59 3.84 30.80
CA ARG A 604 -35.28 2.42 30.67
C ARG A 604 -35.52 2.01 29.21
N LEU A 605 -34.55 1.38 28.60
CA LEU A 605 -34.68 0.82 27.25
C LEU A 605 -35.26 -0.61 27.35
N GLU A 606 -36.46 -0.81 26.84
CA GLU A 606 -37.17 -2.10 26.91
C GLU A 606 -36.88 -3.00 25.68
N ALA A 607 -36.82 -2.41 24.50
CA ALA A 607 -36.49 -3.10 23.24
C ALA A 607 -35.89 -2.14 22.22
N MET A 608 -35.14 -2.72 21.27
CA MET A 608 -34.60 -2.02 20.10
C MET A 608 -34.88 -2.85 18.86
N SER A 609 -35.28 -2.20 17.78
CA SER A 609 -35.42 -2.81 16.46
C SER A 609 -34.61 -2.02 15.43
N VAL A 610 -33.52 -2.63 14.96
CA VAL A 610 -32.68 -2.02 13.92
C VAL A 610 -33.41 -2.00 12.58
N GLU A 611 -34.24 -3.02 12.31
CA GLU A 611 -35.00 -3.14 11.06
C GLU A 611 -36.06 -2.03 10.93
N SER A 612 -36.80 -1.74 12.00
CA SER A 612 -37.81 -0.67 12.00
C SER A 612 -37.24 0.70 12.37
N GLY A 613 -35.96 0.80 12.74
CA GLY A 613 -35.32 2.05 13.17
C GLY A 613 -35.91 2.64 14.45
N SER A 614 -36.50 1.82 15.34
CA SER A 614 -37.24 2.27 16.52
C SER A 614 -36.71 1.71 17.83
N VAL A 615 -37.04 2.41 18.93
CA VAL A 615 -36.75 1.99 20.31
C VAL A 615 -38.03 2.03 21.17
N GLN A 616 -38.16 1.07 22.06
CA GLN A 616 -39.21 1.07 23.10
C GLN A 616 -38.61 1.47 24.43
N LEU A 617 -39.15 2.50 25.01
CA LEU A 617 -38.68 3.11 26.26
C LEU A 617 -39.75 3.12 27.32
N THR A 618 -39.37 2.90 28.56
CA THR A 618 -40.18 3.29 29.73
C THR A 618 -39.54 4.51 30.37
N VAL A 619 -40.24 5.63 30.33
CA VAL A 619 -39.82 6.90 30.93
C VAL A 619 -40.49 7.03 32.26
N ILE A 620 -39.71 7.23 33.32
CA ILE A 620 -40.17 7.31 34.70
C ILE A 620 -39.85 8.73 35.21
N PRO A 621 -40.79 9.68 35.14
CA PRO A 621 -40.62 11.03 35.74
C PRO A 621 -40.57 10.94 37.27
N LYS A 622 -39.88 11.88 37.92
CA LYS A 622 -39.76 11.93 39.38
C LYS A 622 -41.12 12.00 40.09
N ASP A 623 -42.03 12.80 39.52
CA ASP A 623 -43.33 13.11 40.14
C ASP A 623 -44.51 12.60 39.30
N GLY A 624 -44.35 11.48 38.57
CA GLY A 624 -45.40 10.95 37.70
C GLY A 624 -45.34 9.45 37.49
N PRO A 625 -46.42 8.85 36.93
CA PRO A 625 -46.43 7.43 36.61
C PRO A 625 -45.48 7.12 35.43
N PRO A 626 -44.94 5.89 35.34
CA PRO A 626 -44.13 5.44 34.22
C PRO A 626 -44.93 5.49 32.90
N VAL A 627 -44.35 6.05 31.86
CA VAL A 627 -44.93 6.14 30.51
C VAL A 627 -44.10 5.33 29.51
N ARG A 628 -44.75 4.46 28.75
CA ARG A 628 -44.11 3.71 27.66
C ARG A 628 -44.20 4.49 26.36
N LEU A 629 -43.05 4.63 25.70
CA LEU A 629 -42.94 5.27 24.38
C LEU A 629 -42.29 4.31 23.40
N THR A 630 -42.80 4.33 22.17
CA THR A 630 -42.09 3.73 21.02
C THR A 630 -41.72 4.86 20.10
N LEU A 631 -40.42 5.09 19.90
CA LEU A 631 -39.91 6.23 19.14
C LEU A 631 -39.04 5.76 17.98
N SER A 632 -39.28 6.32 16.83
CA SER A 632 -38.39 6.24 15.68
C SER A 632 -37.28 7.27 15.80
N LYS A 633 -36.19 7.10 15.06
CA LYS A 633 -35.06 8.03 15.10
C LYS A 633 -35.52 9.47 14.75
N GLY A 634 -35.28 10.39 15.63
CA GLY A 634 -35.68 11.79 15.51
C GLY A 634 -37.04 12.11 16.06
N GLU A 635 -37.88 11.11 16.26
CA GLU A 635 -39.24 11.31 16.80
C GLU A 635 -39.20 11.79 18.27
N VAL A 636 -40.09 12.72 18.58
CA VAL A 636 -40.25 13.27 19.92
C VAL A 636 -41.56 12.75 20.51
N GLY A 637 -41.45 11.97 21.58
CA GLY A 637 -42.56 11.54 22.42
C GLY A 637 -42.68 12.41 23.67
N ARG A 638 -43.85 12.39 24.32
CA ARG A 638 -44.07 13.18 25.54
C ARG A 638 -44.43 12.26 26.73
N ALA A 639 -43.77 12.47 27.85
CA ALA A 639 -43.96 11.69 29.07
C ALA A 639 -43.80 12.57 30.30
N GLY A 640 -44.90 12.73 31.13
CA GLY A 640 -44.83 13.39 32.41
C GLY A 640 -44.30 14.84 32.36
N GLY A 641 -44.71 15.65 31.35
CA GLY A 641 -44.22 17.00 31.18
C GLY A 641 -42.81 17.12 30.58
N LEU A 642 -42.28 16.03 30.03
CA LEU A 642 -40.97 15.98 29.37
C LEU A 642 -41.14 15.63 27.91
N ASP A 643 -40.37 16.25 27.01
CA ASP A 643 -40.20 15.87 25.63
C ASP A 643 -39.00 14.91 25.55
N VAL A 644 -39.21 13.72 24.95
CA VAL A 644 -38.24 12.64 24.88
C VAL A 644 -37.98 12.30 23.38
N GLN A 645 -36.76 12.38 22.97
CA GLN A 645 -36.37 12.18 21.59
C GLN A 645 -35.33 11.04 21.45
N PHE A 646 -35.56 10.10 20.56
CA PHE A 646 -34.57 9.11 20.20
C PHE A 646 -33.59 9.71 19.17
N GLU A 647 -32.30 9.87 19.54
CA GLU A 647 -31.27 10.45 18.69
C GLU A 647 -30.65 9.42 17.77
N ARG A 648 -30.10 8.36 18.35
CA ARG A 648 -29.40 7.28 17.62
C ARG A 648 -29.11 6.08 18.53
N TYR A 649 -28.75 4.96 17.91
CA TYR A 649 -28.16 3.83 18.64
C TYR A 649 -26.77 4.22 19.17
N GLY A 650 -26.45 3.81 20.38
CA GLY A 650 -25.13 3.92 20.97
C GLY A 650 -24.22 2.78 20.53
N PRO A 651 -22.93 2.81 20.89
CA PRO A 651 -22.01 1.72 20.63
C PRO A 651 -22.48 0.43 21.32
N MET A 652 -22.23 -0.72 20.67
CA MET A 652 -22.30 -2.02 21.32
C MET A 652 -21.00 -2.25 22.09
N GLU A 653 -21.09 -2.52 23.38
CA GLU A 653 -19.96 -2.75 24.26
C GLU A 653 -20.01 -4.17 24.84
N GLN A 654 -18.86 -4.77 25.05
CA GLN A 654 -18.76 -6.05 25.77
C GLN A 654 -18.46 -5.76 27.23
N GLY A 655 -19.36 -6.14 28.12
CA GLY A 655 -19.18 -5.97 29.55
C GLY A 655 -18.11 -6.91 30.12
N SER A 656 -17.64 -6.62 31.33
CA SER A 656 -16.56 -7.34 32.00
C SER A 656 -16.82 -8.83 32.26
N ARG A 657 -18.05 -9.30 32.08
CA ARG A 657 -18.47 -10.71 32.21
C ARG A 657 -18.83 -11.37 30.89
N GLY A 658 -18.46 -10.72 29.75
CA GLY A 658 -18.74 -11.25 28.41
C GLY A 658 -20.17 -10.99 27.88
N GLU A 659 -21.02 -10.30 28.66
CA GLU A 659 -22.34 -9.87 28.20
C GLU A 659 -22.24 -8.78 27.12
N LEU A 660 -23.15 -8.78 26.14
CA LEU A 660 -23.27 -7.72 25.14
C LEU A 660 -24.20 -6.61 25.68
N ARG A 661 -23.74 -5.37 25.62
CA ARG A 661 -24.47 -4.19 26.05
C ARG A 661 -24.79 -3.32 24.83
N ALA A 662 -26.06 -3.21 24.49
CA ALA A 662 -26.55 -2.36 23.41
C ALA A 662 -27.27 -1.14 24.01
N SER A 663 -26.91 0.07 23.61
CA SER A 663 -27.45 1.32 24.15
C SER A 663 -28.16 2.16 23.09
N ALA A 664 -29.05 3.05 23.53
CA ALA A 664 -29.65 4.08 22.70
C ALA A 664 -29.35 5.47 23.30
N LEU A 665 -29.08 6.46 22.46
CA LEU A 665 -28.91 7.85 22.91
C LEU A 665 -30.27 8.57 22.86
N ILE A 666 -30.73 9.03 24.03
CA ILE A 666 -32.02 9.65 24.24
C ILE A 666 -31.81 11.08 24.76
N ASN A 667 -32.42 12.04 24.09
CA ASN A 667 -32.46 13.43 24.54
C ASN A 667 -33.75 13.68 25.32
N VAL A 668 -33.66 14.27 26.51
CA VAL A 668 -34.81 14.61 27.39
C VAL A 668 -34.75 16.08 27.72
N ALA A 669 -35.83 16.79 27.49
CA ALA A 669 -35.98 18.21 27.82
C ALA A 669 -37.34 18.51 28.46
N PRO A 670 -37.51 19.58 29.26
CA PRO A 670 -38.82 20.05 29.68
C PRO A 670 -39.75 20.35 28.49
N ALA A 671 -41.00 19.88 28.54
CA ALA A 671 -41.94 20.09 27.45
C ALA A 671 -42.23 21.59 27.25
N ARG A 672 -42.11 22.07 26.01
CA ARG A 672 -42.39 23.44 25.61
C ARG A 672 -43.83 23.56 25.09
N GLY A 673 -44.72 24.14 25.91
CA GLY A 673 -46.09 24.54 25.49
C GLY A 673 -47.01 23.39 25.10
N GLU A 674 -48.27 23.66 24.84
CA GLU A 674 -49.25 22.70 24.35
C GLU A 674 -48.84 22.12 22.98
N PRO A 675 -49.08 20.79 22.73
CA PRO A 675 -48.84 20.24 21.43
C PRO A 675 -49.74 20.92 20.41
N PRO A 676 -49.29 21.13 19.16
CA PRO A 676 -50.22 21.44 18.09
C PRO A 676 -51.19 20.26 18.00
N ALA A 677 -52.48 20.57 18.14
CA ALA A 677 -53.56 19.61 18.03
C ALA A 677 -53.37 18.76 16.76
N ALA A 678 -53.48 17.46 16.91
CA ALA A 678 -53.49 16.56 15.82
C ALA A 678 -54.49 17.08 14.77
N ALA A 679 -54.03 17.38 13.59
CA ALA A 679 -54.82 17.86 12.48
C ALA A 679 -55.76 16.74 11.97
N ALA A 680 -56.92 16.63 12.65
CA ALA A 680 -58.08 15.99 12.08
C ALA A 680 -58.77 17.04 11.19
N GLY A 681 -58.87 16.77 9.91
CA GLY A 681 -59.65 17.53 8.95
C GLY A 681 -58.92 18.69 8.29
N ARG A 682 -58.18 18.44 7.26
CA ARG A 682 -57.96 19.42 6.20
C ARG A 682 -58.71 18.95 4.94
N GLU A 683 -59.69 19.80 4.60
CA GLU A 683 -60.35 19.76 3.29
C GLU A 683 -59.26 19.95 2.19
N PRO A 684 -59.52 19.40 0.97
CA PRO A 684 -58.56 19.48 -0.12
C PRO A 684 -58.38 20.97 -0.56
N ARG A 685 -57.20 21.49 -0.39
CA ARG A 685 -56.81 22.73 -1.04
C ARG A 685 -56.57 22.43 -2.53
N GLU A 686 -57.17 23.24 -3.38
CA GLU A 686 -56.99 23.32 -4.81
C GLU A 686 -55.51 23.29 -5.19
N GLU A 687 -55.19 22.44 -6.17
CA GLU A 687 -53.92 22.36 -6.83
C GLU A 687 -53.51 23.73 -7.43
N GLN A 688 -52.46 24.33 -6.89
CA GLN A 688 -51.67 25.28 -7.66
C GLN A 688 -50.59 24.47 -8.40
N PRO A 689 -50.49 24.56 -9.72
CA PRO A 689 -49.43 23.91 -10.47
C PRO A 689 -48.16 24.75 -10.35
N HIS A 690 -47.06 24.10 -10.05
CA HIS A 690 -45.64 24.44 -10.11
C HIS A 690 -44.92 24.24 -8.77
N GLY A 691 -44.74 23.00 -8.38
CA GLY A 691 -43.58 22.52 -7.64
C GLY A 691 -42.79 21.67 -8.59
N GLU A 692 -41.55 22.07 -8.88
CA GLU A 692 -40.57 21.20 -9.51
C GLU A 692 -40.55 19.89 -8.73
N GLU A 693 -40.89 18.78 -9.36
CA GLU A 693 -40.72 17.44 -8.79
C GLU A 693 -39.28 17.34 -8.34
N GLU A 694 -39.02 17.22 -7.04
CA GLU A 694 -37.72 16.82 -6.54
C GLU A 694 -37.38 15.51 -7.27
N PRO A 695 -36.27 15.45 -7.98
CA PRO A 695 -35.90 14.26 -8.73
C PRO A 695 -35.69 13.11 -7.73
N SER A 696 -36.59 12.15 -7.76
CA SER A 696 -36.53 10.88 -6.99
C SER A 696 -35.41 9.97 -7.51
N GLY A 697 -34.23 10.52 -7.68
CA GLY A 697 -33.10 9.85 -8.28
C GLY A 697 -31.90 9.84 -7.34
N GLY A 698 -31.22 8.70 -7.22
CA GLY A 698 -30.07 8.50 -6.35
C GLY A 698 -28.98 9.57 -6.41
N SER A 699 -28.01 9.50 -5.51
CA SER A 699 -26.93 10.48 -5.40
C SER A 699 -25.54 9.86 -5.51
N VAL A 700 -24.56 10.69 -5.93
CA VAL A 700 -23.13 10.32 -5.99
C VAL A 700 -22.28 11.38 -5.32
N SER A 701 -21.30 10.96 -4.53
CA SER A 701 -20.23 11.81 -4.02
C SER A 701 -18.93 11.46 -4.73
N ILE A 702 -18.31 12.43 -5.41
CA ILE A 702 -17.10 12.25 -6.22
C ILE A 702 -16.09 13.31 -5.80
N SER A 703 -14.80 12.97 -5.70
CA SER A 703 -13.75 14.00 -5.73
C SER A 703 -13.12 14.11 -7.10
N VAL A 704 -12.81 15.36 -7.48
CA VAL A 704 -12.13 15.69 -8.73
C VAL A 704 -10.77 16.30 -8.42
N SER A 705 -9.71 15.78 -9.06
CA SER A 705 -8.36 16.30 -8.91
C SER A 705 -7.58 16.23 -10.22
N THR A 706 -6.50 17.01 -10.35
CA THR A 706 -5.62 16.96 -11.51
C THR A 706 -4.26 16.42 -11.16
N LYS A 707 -3.67 15.64 -12.07
CA LYS A 707 -2.35 15.01 -11.92
C LYS A 707 -1.44 15.40 -13.10
N PRO A 708 -0.86 16.63 -13.08
CA PRO A 708 0.05 17.06 -14.14
C PRO A 708 1.30 16.18 -14.19
N LEU A 709 1.83 15.98 -15.38
CA LEU A 709 3.06 15.23 -15.66
C LEU A 709 3.09 13.77 -15.13
N ILE A 710 1.94 13.19 -14.80
CA ILE A 710 1.87 11.78 -14.37
C ILE A 710 2.38 10.83 -15.47
N GLY A 711 2.16 11.16 -16.75
CA GLY A 711 2.72 10.43 -17.88
C GLY A 711 4.26 10.44 -17.91
N VAL A 712 4.89 11.52 -17.43
CA VAL A 712 6.36 11.61 -17.29
C VAL A 712 6.88 10.68 -16.19
N LEU A 713 6.12 10.50 -15.10
CA LEU A 713 6.43 9.50 -14.06
C LEU A 713 6.51 8.09 -14.68
N TRP A 714 5.45 7.69 -15.40
CA TRP A 714 5.41 6.35 -16.00
C TRP A 714 6.47 6.15 -17.09
N LEU A 715 6.75 7.19 -17.89
CA LEU A 715 7.87 7.19 -18.84
C LEU A 715 9.20 7.02 -18.11
N GLY A 716 9.41 7.74 -17.01
CA GLY A 716 10.59 7.61 -16.16
C GLY A 716 10.79 6.19 -15.63
N CYS A 717 9.71 5.56 -15.14
CA CYS A 717 9.72 4.16 -14.70
C CYS A 717 10.11 3.21 -15.84
N ALA A 718 9.53 3.37 -17.03
CA ALA A 718 9.85 2.55 -18.19
C ALA A 718 11.32 2.71 -18.62
N VAL A 719 11.82 3.96 -18.70
CA VAL A 719 13.22 4.26 -19.05
C VAL A 719 14.18 3.67 -18.01
N ALA A 720 13.86 3.80 -16.71
CA ALA A 720 14.64 3.20 -15.63
C ALA A 720 14.67 1.67 -15.74
N GLY A 721 13.53 1.05 -16.05
CA GLY A 721 13.40 -0.40 -16.25
C GLY A 721 14.26 -0.89 -17.43
N VAL A 722 14.18 -0.23 -18.58
CA VAL A 722 15.00 -0.58 -19.76
C VAL A 722 16.49 -0.42 -19.48
N GLY A 723 16.90 0.69 -18.86
CA GLY A 723 18.30 0.93 -18.49
C GLY A 723 18.83 -0.14 -17.53
N SER A 724 18.01 -0.53 -16.55
CA SER A 724 18.35 -1.58 -15.60
C SER A 724 18.43 -2.96 -16.25
N LEU A 725 17.52 -3.29 -17.17
CA LEU A 725 17.57 -4.54 -17.94
C LEU A 725 18.86 -4.64 -18.74
N LEU A 726 19.28 -3.57 -19.41
CA LEU A 726 20.55 -3.51 -20.14
C LEU A 726 21.74 -3.74 -19.18
N ALA A 727 21.70 -3.16 -17.99
CA ALA A 727 22.72 -3.38 -16.96
C ALA A 727 22.74 -4.83 -16.46
N VAL A 728 21.57 -5.44 -16.21
CA VAL A 728 21.43 -6.86 -15.82
C VAL A 728 22.03 -7.79 -16.89
N VAL A 729 21.64 -7.63 -18.15
CA VAL A 729 22.16 -8.44 -19.28
C VAL A 729 23.68 -8.35 -19.36
N ARG A 730 24.23 -7.15 -19.23
CA ARG A 730 25.68 -6.95 -19.17
C ARG A 730 26.33 -7.70 -18.02
N ARG A 731 25.78 -7.61 -16.80
CA ARG A 731 26.36 -8.24 -15.60
C ARG A 731 26.35 -9.76 -15.68
N PHE A 732 25.29 -10.35 -16.23
CA PHE A 732 25.26 -11.81 -16.46
C PHE A 732 26.26 -12.28 -17.52
N ARG A 733 26.46 -11.51 -18.59
CA ARG A 733 27.50 -11.81 -19.58
C ARG A 733 28.91 -11.74 -18.97
N GLU A 734 29.23 -10.66 -18.24
CA GLU A 734 30.50 -10.52 -17.53
C GLU A 734 30.73 -11.63 -16.49
N GLY A 735 29.67 -12.09 -15.78
CA GLY A 735 29.74 -13.18 -14.80
C GLY A 735 29.91 -14.57 -15.44
N ALA A 736 29.49 -14.77 -16.70
CA ALA A 736 29.70 -16.01 -17.43
C ALA A 736 31.14 -16.18 -17.94
N GLU A 737 31.88 -15.08 -18.15
CA GLU A 737 33.27 -15.05 -18.60
C GLU A 737 34.28 -15.29 -17.46
N VAL A 738 33.85 -15.15 -16.18
CA VAL A 738 34.61 -15.39 -14.96
C VAL A 738 34.29 -16.77 -14.38
#